data_f8a4b098b3eb2dca9f40c3254b1e72c2
#
_entry.id   f8a4b098b3eb2dca9f40c3254b1e72c2
#
_cell.length_a   1.000
_cell.length_b   1.000
_cell.length_c   1.000
_cell.angle_alpha   90.00
_cell.angle_beta   90.00
_cell.angle_gamma   90.00
#
_symmetry.space_group_name_H-M   'P 1'
#
loop_
_entity.id
_entity.type
_entity.pdbx_description
1 polymer ?
#
loop_
_entity_poly.entity_id
_entity_poly.type
_entity_poly.pdbx_seq_one_letter_code
_entity_poly.pdbx_strand_id
1 'polypeptide(L)'
;MQEKLRDIARFDGPSSIVVFLVALPLSLGIALASGAPLMAGLIAGVVGGIVGGLMGGSPLLVSGPAAGLTVVVAELIATFGWKVTTAITVAAGLVQIGLGLSRIARAALAISPVVVHAMLAGIGVTIVIQQAHVLLGGSSRSSVLQNLTELPSRIGALHWPDLAVGLVVIAVMVLWPKLPAAWRRVPGALVAVTAATVLSLVVPMNVERIRLNGSIIDAIGLPEMPTGNWGAVALGVLTVALIASVESLLSAVATDRMHDGPKTNLDRELVGQGAANTVSGLLGGLPVTGVIVRSATNVAAGARTRWSAVLHGVWLLLFSVALSGLVEKIPTSALAGLLIVIGVQLVKISHIRTARRTGDLLVYAVTIGGVLFLNLLEGVLAGLVVALVLVLWRVARAHIEAVVDGAGRWHVTVDGTLSFFSLPRLTRVLATVPPGQDVAIELTVDFLDHAAAEEIQEWARRYRAAGGTVTVDDLGGAALDAAATVTPRRTTERPAERGLLPWRAHARGGLADGIARYHRRHAALLSDDFDQLSGGQKPEALFLTCADSRVVPNVITGSGPGDLFTVRNVGNLVPPAGADPSLEASLSFAVDELAVRQIIVCGHSACGAMGVALTSPDVPPTIERWIEHAAPSTAAFRAGHPVRAAAADLGFGTADQLSLVNVAVQVAAVAEHPLVRDAVAAGRVEVIGLFFDIASGRVLHVTDSAVAEADTLTHA
;
A
#
# COMPACT_ATOMS: atom_id res chain seq x y z
N MET A 1 -32.00 -19.70 12.95
CA MET A 1 -32.79 -18.44 12.98
C MET A 1 -32.80 -17.81 14.38
N GLN A 2 -33.10 -18.58 15.44
CA GLN A 2 -33.12 -18.10 16.83
C GLN A 2 -31.75 -17.57 17.33
N GLU A 3 -30.65 -18.20 16.96
CA GLU A 3 -29.29 -17.77 17.33
C GLU A 3 -28.90 -16.44 16.71
N LYS A 4 -29.24 -16.22 15.42
CA LYS A 4 -29.05 -14.93 14.75
C LYS A 4 -29.88 -13.80 15.38
N LEU A 5 -31.13 -14.08 15.78
CA LEU A 5 -32.00 -13.10 16.46
C LEU A 5 -31.43 -12.74 17.84
N ARG A 6 -30.89 -13.72 18.56
CA ARG A 6 -30.26 -13.52 19.86
C ARG A 6 -29.00 -12.67 19.77
N ASP A 7 -28.18 -12.88 18.74
CA ASP A 7 -26.97 -12.08 18.48
C ASP A 7 -27.33 -10.63 18.11
N ILE A 8 -28.34 -10.43 17.26
CA ILE A 8 -28.84 -9.10 16.92
C ILE A 8 -29.31 -8.37 18.19
N ALA A 9 -30.13 -9.02 19.03
CA ALA A 9 -30.63 -8.40 20.26
C ALA A 9 -29.50 -8.10 21.26
N ARG A 10 -28.47 -8.94 21.33
CA ARG A 10 -27.40 -8.84 22.31
C ARG A 10 -26.30 -7.84 21.92
N PHE A 11 -25.96 -7.75 20.64
CA PHE A 11 -24.84 -6.94 20.14
C PHE A 11 -25.32 -5.75 19.31
N ASP A 12 -26.15 -5.97 18.28
CA ASP A 12 -26.53 -4.93 17.35
C ASP A 12 -27.61 -3.98 17.93
N GLY A 13 -28.50 -4.48 18.80
CA GLY A 13 -29.51 -3.65 19.47
C GLY A 13 -28.89 -2.53 20.30
N PRO A 14 -28.04 -2.82 21.31
CA PRO A 14 -27.36 -1.79 22.09
C PRO A 14 -26.48 -0.86 21.24
N SER A 15 -25.74 -1.41 20.27
CA SER A 15 -24.89 -0.62 19.39
C SER A 15 -25.70 0.37 18.55
N SER A 16 -26.86 -0.05 18.03
CA SER A 16 -27.75 0.80 17.23
C SER A 16 -28.28 2.01 18.01
N ILE A 17 -28.54 1.84 19.31
CA ILE A 17 -28.96 2.95 20.18
C ILE A 17 -27.81 3.96 20.36
N VAL A 18 -26.59 3.48 20.59
CA VAL A 18 -25.42 4.37 20.71
C VAL A 18 -25.20 5.15 19.41
N VAL A 19 -25.29 4.48 18.27
CA VAL A 19 -25.18 5.14 16.96
C VAL A 19 -26.30 6.15 16.74
N PHE A 20 -27.56 5.82 17.08
CA PHE A 20 -28.68 6.73 17.01
C PHE A 20 -28.45 8.02 17.80
N LEU A 21 -27.98 7.90 19.04
CA LEU A 21 -27.71 9.05 19.92
C LEU A 21 -26.60 10.00 19.37
N VAL A 22 -25.65 9.46 18.61
CA VAL A 22 -24.66 10.27 17.91
C VAL A 22 -25.21 10.83 16.61
N ALA A 23 -25.98 10.03 15.87
CA ALA A 23 -26.45 10.39 14.54
C ALA A 23 -27.51 11.50 14.54
N LEU A 24 -28.34 11.58 15.58
CA LEU A 24 -29.42 12.55 15.66
C LEU A 24 -28.90 14.01 15.60
N PRO A 25 -28.05 14.48 16.54
CA PRO A 25 -27.56 15.85 16.50
C PRO A 25 -26.71 16.13 15.25
N LEU A 26 -25.96 15.13 14.75
CA LEU A 26 -25.17 15.27 13.55
C LEU A 26 -26.04 15.47 12.30
N SER A 27 -27.14 14.74 12.18
CA SER A 27 -28.06 14.86 11.03
C SER A 27 -28.71 16.25 10.99
N LEU A 28 -29.14 16.76 12.14
CA LEU A 28 -29.70 18.10 12.26
C LEU A 28 -28.67 19.19 11.96
N GLY A 29 -27.46 19.05 12.52
CA GLY A 29 -26.38 19.98 12.31
C GLY A 29 -25.95 20.09 10.85
N ILE A 30 -25.86 18.95 10.14
CA ILE A 30 -25.51 18.90 8.72
C ILE A 30 -26.61 19.56 7.87
N ALA A 31 -27.89 19.31 8.16
CA ALA A 31 -29.00 19.98 7.49
C ALA A 31 -28.95 21.50 7.66
N LEU A 32 -28.73 21.95 8.90
CA LEU A 32 -28.59 23.39 9.21
C LEU A 32 -27.41 24.01 8.44
N ALA A 33 -26.25 23.37 8.48
CA ALA A 33 -25.05 23.85 7.80
C ALA A 33 -25.17 23.86 6.27
N SER A 34 -26.00 22.97 5.71
CA SER A 34 -26.30 22.94 4.28
C SER A 34 -27.37 23.95 3.84
N GLY A 35 -28.00 24.67 4.78
CA GLY A 35 -29.16 25.50 4.48
C GLY A 35 -30.41 24.72 4.08
N ALA A 36 -30.44 23.42 4.32
CA ALA A 36 -31.53 22.52 4.02
C ALA A 36 -32.59 22.53 5.13
N PRO A 37 -33.86 22.15 4.85
CA PRO A 37 -34.83 21.87 5.87
C PRO A 37 -34.29 20.86 6.90
N LEU A 38 -34.44 21.10 8.18
CA LEU A 38 -33.86 20.25 9.24
C LEU A 38 -34.35 18.81 9.17
N MET A 39 -35.61 18.62 8.81
CA MET A 39 -36.22 17.29 8.59
C MET A 39 -35.54 16.53 7.47
N ALA A 40 -34.97 17.19 6.47
CA ALA A 40 -34.24 16.53 5.39
C ALA A 40 -33.00 15.78 5.90
N GLY A 41 -32.36 16.28 6.96
CA GLY A 41 -31.26 15.58 7.63
C GLY A 41 -31.72 14.32 8.35
N LEU A 42 -32.90 14.35 8.96
CA LEU A 42 -33.48 13.18 9.62
C LEU A 42 -33.92 12.15 8.61
N ILE A 43 -34.61 12.56 7.53
CA ILE A 43 -34.99 11.68 6.40
C ILE A 43 -33.75 10.95 5.85
N ALA A 44 -32.67 11.69 5.59
CA ALA A 44 -31.42 11.11 5.10
C ALA A 44 -30.79 10.15 6.11
N GLY A 45 -30.87 10.42 7.42
CA GLY A 45 -30.41 9.51 8.46
C GLY A 45 -31.23 8.22 8.52
N VAL A 46 -32.56 8.32 8.41
CA VAL A 46 -33.48 7.18 8.36
C VAL A 46 -33.23 6.33 7.14
N VAL A 47 -33.21 6.95 5.96
CA VAL A 47 -33.01 6.25 4.67
C VAL A 47 -31.60 5.65 4.59
N GLY A 48 -30.58 6.39 5.01
CA GLY A 48 -29.20 5.91 5.04
C GLY A 48 -29.05 4.69 5.95
N GLY A 49 -29.66 4.72 7.15
CA GLY A 49 -29.66 3.58 8.07
C GLY A 49 -30.42 2.39 7.52
N ILE A 50 -31.64 2.56 7.05
CA ILE A 50 -32.51 1.47 6.61
C ILE A 50 -32.10 0.97 5.22
N VAL A 51 -32.17 1.83 4.20
CA VAL A 51 -31.90 1.42 2.81
C VAL A 51 -30.42 1.13 2.59
N GLY A 52 -29.54 2.03 3.04
CA GLY A 52 -28.10 1.82 2.95
C GLY A 52 -27.64 0.58 3.73
N GLY A 53 -28.16 0.37 4.93
CA GLY A 53 -27.84 -0.80 5.75
C GLY A 53 -28.33 -2.12 5.15
N LEU A 54 -29.53 -2.17 4.54
CA LEU A 54 -30.08 -3.40 3.93
C LEU A 54 -29.42 -3.74 2.60
N MET A 55 -29.22 -2.74 1.73
CA MET A 55 -28.76 -2.94 0.36
C MET A 55 -27.24 -2.88 0.24
N GLY A 56 -26.56 -2.16 1.15
CA GLY A 56 -25.11 -1.97 1.15
C GLY A 56 -24.28 -3.25 1.20
N GLY A 57 -23.04 -3.15 0.78
CA GLY A 57 -22.06 -4.24 0.75
C GLY A 57 -21.23 -4.36 2.02
N SER A 58 -21.21 -3.32 2.87
CA SER A 58 -20.49 -3.30 4.14
C SER A 58 -21.36 -3.79 5.29
N PRO A 59 -20.82 -4.65 6.16
CA PRO A 59 -21.60 -5.17 7.29
C PRO A 59 -21.78 -4.17 8.44
N LEU A 60 -20.84 -3.24 8.64
CA LEU A 60 -20.80 -2.36 9.81
C LEU A 60 -20.78 -0.86 9.48
N LEU A 61 -20.81 -0.52 8.19
CA LEU A 61 -20.91 0.87 7.76
C LEU A 61 -22.28 1.44 8.12
N VAL A 62 -22.27 2.65 8.67
CA VAL A 62 -23.48 3.41 8.96
C VAL A 62 -23.57 4.60 8.01
N SER A 63 -24.64 4.64 7.24
CA SER A 63 -24.88 5.69 6.25
C SER A 63 -25.83 6.75 6.78
N GLY A 64 -25.72 7.96 6.24
CA GLY A 64 -26.58 9.09 6.58
C GLY A 64 -26.05 10.37 5.94
N PRO A 65 -26.63 11.55 6.28
CA PRO A 65 -26.11 12.81 5.77
C PRO A 65 -24.66 13.01 6.23
N ALA A 66 -23.81 13.50 5.33
CA ALA A 66 -22.39 13.64 5.55
C ALA A 66 -21.92 15.09 5.54
N ALA A 67 -20.96 15.38 6.43
CA ALA A 67 -20.33 16.70 6.49
C ALA A 67 -19.60 17.03 5.17
N GLY A 68 -19.08 16.02 4.47
CA GLY A 68 -18.39 16.19 3.19
C GLY A 68 -19.22 16.76 2.07
N LEU A 69 -20.54 16.59 2.10
CA LEU A 69 -21.46 17.13 1.09
C LEU A 69 -22.09 18.45 1.48
N THR A 70 -21.86 18.96 2.69
CA THR A 70 -22.52 20.17 3.23
C THR A 70 -22.36 21.37 2.31
N VAL A 71 -21.13 21.62 1.85
CA VAL A 71 -20.81 22.79 1.00
C VAL A 71 -21.47 22.67 -0.38
N VAL A 72 -21.38 21.49 -0.99
CA VAL A 72 -21.98 21.22 -2.31
C VAL A 72 -23.51 21.35 -2.25
N VAL A 73 -24.13 20.80 -1.22
CA VAL A 73 -25.58 20.90 -1.04
C VAL A 73 -25.99 22.34 -0.81
N ALA A 74 -25.24 23.13 -0.01
CA ALA A 74 -25.52 24.55 0.21
C ALA A 74 -25.44 25.35 -1.10
N GLU A 75 -24.45 25.07 -1.96
CA GLU A 75 -24.30 25.70 -3.25
C GLU A 75 -25.44 25.32 -4.22
N LEU A 76 -25.83 24.04 -4.27
CA LEU A 76 -26.96 23.57 -5.07
C LEU A 76 -28.28 24.20 -4.62
N ILE A 77 -28.50 24.32 -3.31
CA ILE A 77 -29.70 24.99 -2.75
C ILE A 77 -29.70 26.47 -3.13
N ALA A 78 -28.57 27.14 -3.02
CA ALA A 78 -28.46 28.57 -3.39
C ALA A 78 -28.71 28.81 -4.88
N THR A 79 -28.30 27.86 -5.74
CA THR A 79 -28.39 27.98 -7.19
C THR A 79 -29.75 27.53 -7.74
N PHE A 80 -30.29 26.42 -7.24
CA PHE A 80 -31.45 25.74 -7.84
C PHE A 80 -32.66 25.66 -6.90
N GLY A 81 -32.47 25.99 -5.62
CA GLY A 81 -33.49 25.76 -4.58
C GLY A 81 -33.54 24.31 -4.09
N TRP A 82 -34.26 24.10 -2.98
CA TRP A 82 -34.28 22.82 -2.27
C TRP A 82 -34.84 21.66 -3.10
N LYS A 83 -36.02 21.84 -3.73
CA LYS A 83 -36.70 20.78 -4.44
C LYS A 83 -35.96 20.27 -5.69
N VAL A 84 -35.27 21.17 -6.38
CA VAL A 84 -34.40 20.78 -7.52
C VAL A 84 -33.14 20.08 -7.00
N THR A 85 -32.61 20.49 -5.85
CA THR A 85 -31.46 19.79 -5.20
C THR A 85 -31.82 18.36 -4.84
N THR A 86 -33.05 18.08 -4.41
CA THR A 86 -33.50 16.71 -4.17
C THR A 86 -33.63 15.88 -5.46
N ALA A 87 -34.03 16.51 -6.59
CA ALA A 87 -34.00 15.85 -7.90
C ALA A 87 -32.57 15.51 -8.34
N ILE A 88 -31.63 16.44 -8.12
CA ILE A 88 -30.20 16.19 -8.36
C ILE A 88 -29.71 15.01 -7.51
N THR A 89 -30.14 14.89 -6.25
CA THR A 89 -29.79 13.78 -5.37
C THR A 89 -30.33 12.44 -5.89
N VAL A 90 -31.58 12.42 -6.40
CA VAL A 90 -32.16 11.22 -7.05
C VAL A 90 -31.32 10.80 -8.25
N ALA A 91 -31.03 11.76 -9.16
CA ALA A 91 -30.22 11.48 -10.35
C ALA A 91 -28.79 11.01 -9.99
N ALA A 92 -28.16 11.61 -8.99
CA ALA A 92 -26.87 11.18 -8.47
C ALA A 92 -26.91 9.74 -7.93
N GLY A 93 -27.98 9.37 -7.23
CA GLY A 93 -28.19 8.00 -6.75
C GLY A 93 -28.30 7.00 -7.91
N LEU A 94 -29.00 7.33 -8.99
CA LEU A 94 -29.09 6.49 -10.18
C LEU A 94 -27.74 6.33 -10.87
N VAL A 95 -26.94 7.39 -10.96
CA VAL A 95 -25.55 7.34 -11.47
C VAL A 95 -24.71 6.41 -10.60
N GLN A 96 -24.82 6.49 -9.27
CA GLN A 96 -24.08 5.60 -8.35
C GLN A 96 -24.48 4.13 -8.52
N ILE A 97 -25.77 3.83 -8.72
CA ILE A 97 -26.22 2.46 -9.04
C ILE A 97 -25.56 1.99 -10.35
N GLY A 98 -25.56 2.82 -11.38
CA GLY A 98 -24.89 2.51 -12.65
C GLY A 98 -23.38 2.24 -12.48
N LEU A 99 -22.69 3.07 -11.70
CA LEU A 99 -21.25 2.89 -11.37
C LEU A 99 -21.02 1.59 -10.59
N GLY A 100 -21.89 1.24 -9.64
CA GLY A 100 -21.79 -0.01 -8.89
C GLY A 100 -22.02 -1.25 -9.75
N LEU A 101 -23.02 -1.21 -10.65
CA LEU A 101 -23.30 -2.30 -11.58
C LEU A 101 -22.21 -2.47 -12.65
N SER A 102 -21.56 -1.40 -13.08
CA SER A 102 -20.42 -1.45 -14.01
C SER A 102 -19.12 -1.98 -13.38
N ARG A 103 -19.11 -2.27 -12.08
CA ARG A 103 -17.95 -2.76 -11.32
C ARG A 103 -16.75 -1.80 -11.31
N ILE A 104 -16.97 -0.52 -11.55
CA ILE A 104 -15.93 0.53 -11.54
C ILE A 104 -15.60 0.97 -10.09
N ALA A 105 -16.38 0.55 -9.08
CA ALA A 105 -16.18 0.98 -7.70
C ALA A 105 -14.73 0.78 -7.19
N ARG A 106 -14.02 -0.23 -7.69
CA ARG A 106 -12.60 -0.44 -7.38
C ARG A 106 -11.68 0.63 -7.93
N ALA A 107 -12.03 1.29 -9.03
CA ALA A 107 -11.24 2.39 -9.59
C ALA A 107 -11.24 3.62 -8.67
N ALA A 108 -12.28 3.79 -7.84
CA ALA A 108 -12.30 4.85 -6.82
C ALA A 108 -11.18 4.67 -5.77
N LEU A 109 -10.67 3.44 -5.57
CA LEU A 109 -9.52 3.18 -4.70
C LEU A 109 -8.18 3.65 -5.32
N ALA A 110 -8.17 3.98 -6.59
CA ALA A 110 -6.99 4.56 -7.26
C ALA A 110 -6.83 6.06 -6.98
N ILE A 111 -7.81 6.70 -6.31
CA ILE A 111 -7.69 8.09 -5.89
C ILE A 111 -6.62 8.21 -4.80
N SER A 112 -5.70 9.15 -5.00
CA SER A 112 -4.64 9.42 -4.04
C SER A 112 -5.21 9.70 -2.63
N PRO A 113 -4.80 8.95 -1.59
CA PRO A 113 -5.25 9.20 -0.22
C PRO A 113 -4.96 10.63 0.25
N VAL A 114 -3.91 11.28 -0.29
CA VAL A 114 -3.53 12.66 0.05
C VAL A 114 -4.59 13.65 -0.43
N VAL A 115 -5.15 13.46 -1.64
CA VAL A 115 -6.24 14.29 -2.17
C VAL A 115 -7.47 14.20 -1.26
N VAL A 116 -7.83 12.98 -0.83
CA VAL A 116 -8.98 12.76 0.06
C VAL A 116 -8.78 13.40 1.43
N HIS A 117 -7.59 13.25 2.02
CA HIS A 117 -7.29 13.87 3.30
C HIS A 117 -7.29 15.40 3.22
N ALA A 118 -6.80 15.97 2.12
CA ALA A 118 -6.82 17.41 1.87
C ALA A 118 -8.24 17.93 1.64
N MET A 119 -9.07 17.19 0.90
CA MET A 119 -10.50 17.46 0.71
C MET A 119 -11.22 17.53 2.06
N LEU A 120 -11.07 16.51 2.90
CA LEU A 120 -11.69 16.48 4.23
C LEU A 120 -11.22 17.64 5.11
N ALA A 121 -9.93 17.99 5.04
CA ALA A 121 -9.40 19.14 5.77
C ALA A 121 -9.97 20.46 5.24
N GLY A 122 -10.09 20.64 3.93
CA GLY A 122 -10.72 21.80 3.31
C GLY A 122 -12.18 21.96 3.76
N ILE A 123 -12.96 20.87 3.69
CA ILE A 123 -14.34 20.83 4.20
C ILE A 123 -14.38 21.18 5.69
N GLY A 124 -13.49 20.62 6.50
CA GLY A 124 -13.43 20.90 7.93
C GLY A 124 -13.20 22.38 8.23
N VAL A 125 -12.26 23.01 7.53
CA VAL A 125 -11.99 24.45 7.64
C VAL A 125 -13.19 25.29 7.21
N THR A 126 -13.83 24.93 6.08
CA THR A 126 -15.03 25.61 5.59
C THR A 126 -16.15 25.57 6.63
N ILE A 127 -16.43 24.40 7.23
CA ILE A 127 -17.44 24.23 8.27
C ILE A 127 -17.12 25.11 9.47
N VAL A 128 -15.87 25.10 9.94
CA VAL A 128 -15.47 25.93 11.10
C VAL A 128 -15.71 27.40 10.84
N ILE A 129 -15.33 27.92 9.67
CA ILE A 129 -15.52 29.33 9.31
C ILE A 129 -17.01 29.66 9.21
N GLN A 130 -17.82 28.83 8.58
CA GLN A 130 -19.27 29.02 8.47
C GLN A 130 -19.95 28.99 9.83
N GLN A 131 -19.65 28.02 10.67
CA GLN A 131 -20.29 27.84 11.95
C GLN A 131 -19.80 28.89 13.00
N ALA A 132 -18.62 29.47 12.79
CA ALA A 132 -18.19 30.61 13.61
C ALA A 132 -19.15 31.80 13.47
N HIS A 133 -19.72 32.07 12.29
CA HIS A 133 -20.73 33.11 12.11
C HIS A 133 -22.01 32.83 12.92
N VAL A 134 -22.50 31.58 12.87
CA VAL A 134 -23.68 31.16 13.65
C VAL A 134 -23.42 31.26 15.14
N LEU A 135 -22.22 30.93 15.59
CA LEU A 135 -21.80 31.04 17.00
C LEU A 135 -21.76 32.49 17.47
N LEU A 136 -21.46 33.42 16.59
CA LEU A 136 -21.46 34.87 16.88
C LEU A 136 -22.85 35.50 16.75
N GLY A 137 -23.93 34.72 16.52
CA GLY A 137 -25.30 35.19 16.41
C GLY A 137 -25.70 35.69 15.01
N GLY A 138 -24.94 35.29 13.98
CA GLY A 138 -25.22 35.63 12.58
C GLY A 138 -25.64 34.46 11.73
N SER A 139 -25.89 34.70 10.43
CA SER A 139 -26.07 33.66 9.42
C SER A 139 -24.80 33.45 8.62
N SER A 140 -24.46 32.20 8.29
CA SER A 140 -23.33 31.88 7.45
C SER A 140 -23.66 32.02 5.95
N ARG A 141 -22.62 32.29 5.15
CA ARG A 141 -22.67 32.28 3.68
C ARG A 141 -22.09 30.96 3.14
N SER A 142 -22.44 30.58 1.90
CA SER A 142 -21.84 29.43 1.23
C SER A 142 -20.35 29.65 0.91
N SER A 143 -19.95 30.87 0.56
CA SER A 143 -18.57 31.22 0.22
C SER A 143 -17.69 31.43 1.45
N VAL A 144 -16.55 30.74 1.52
CA VAL A 144 -15.53 30.89 2.57
C VAL A 144 -14.97 32.32 2.58
N LEU A 145 -14.70 32.87 1.39
CA LEU A 145 -14.13 34.21 1.27
C LEU A 145 -15.07 35.30 1.84
N GLN A 146 -16.39 35.20 1.54
CA GLN A 146 -17.38 36.11 2.09
C GLN A 146 -17.47 35.99 3.61
N ASN A 147 -17.48 34.75 4.14
CA ASN A 147 -17.48 34.55 5.59
C ASN A 147 -16.21 35.13 6.24
N LEU A 148 -15.02 34.98 5.64
CA LEU A 148 -13.80 35.59 6.19
C LEU A 148 -13.81 37.10 6.15
N THR A 149 -14.33 37.74 5.12
CA THR A 149 -14.41 39.20 5.01
C THR A 149 -15.47 39.82 5.93
N GLU A 150 -16.57 39.09 6.19
CA GLU A 150 -17.63 39.54 7.11
C GLU A 150 -17.29 39.24 8.60
N LEU A 151 -16.31 38.35 8.89
CA LEU A 151 -16.00 37.92 10.27
C LEU A 151 -15.65 39.10 11.23
N PRO A 152 -14.84 40.10 10.84
CA PRO A 152 -14.53 41.21 11.72
C PRO A 152 -15.77 42.02 12.15
N SER A 153 -16.71 42.24 11.24
CA SER A 153 -17.96 42.95 11.55
C SER A 153 -18.86 42.15 12.49
N ARG A 154 -18.83 40.82 12.39
CA ARG A 154 -19.60 39.94 13.29
C ARG A 154 -19.02 39.90 14.71
N ILE A 155 -17.69 39.92 14.84
CA ILE A 155 -17.05 40.07 16.17
C ILE A 155 -17.46 41.36 16.85
N GLY A 156 -17.64 42.44 16.10
CA GLY A 156 -18.13 43.73 16.63
C GLY A 156 -19.62 43.71 17.02
N ALA A 157 -20.41 42.78 16.48
CA ALA A 157 -21.85 42.64 16.78
C ALA A 157 -22.16 41.32 17.54
N LEU A 158 -21.28 40.93 18.45
CA LEU A 158 -21.31 39.66 19.16
C LEU A 158 -22.58 39.46 19.98
N HIS A 159 -23.27 38.32 19.74
CA HIS A 159 -24.41 37.89 20.55
C HIS A 159 -23.95 36.91 21.65
N TRP A 160 -23.72 37.42 22.85
CA TRP A 160 -23.15 36.66 23.97
C TRP A 160 -23.91 35.37 24.33
N PRO A 161 -25.28 35.34 24.31
CA PRO A 161 -26.01 34.10 24.61
C PRO A 161 -25.69 32.94 23.65
N ASP A 162 -25.63 33.22 22.36
CA ASP A 162 -25.28 32.19 21.34
C ASP A 162 -23.84 31.70 21.49
N LEU A 163 -22.90 32.63 21.72
CA LEU A 163 -21.51 32.30 21.99
C LEU A 163 -21.36 31.41 23.23
N ALA A 164 -22.03 31.77 24.34
CA ALA A 164 -21.97 31.03 25.59
C ALA A 164 -22.49 29.59 25.42
N VAL A 165 -23.64 29.42 24.75
CA VAL A 165 -24.25 28.12 24.47
C VAL A 165 -23.31 27.25 23.62
N GLY A 166 -22.75 27.80 22.54
CA GLY A 166 -21.84 27.04 21.69
C GLY A 166 -20.50 26.72 22.35
N LEU A 167 -19.94 27.64 23.18
CA LEU A 167 -18.74 27.37 23.96
C LEU A 167 -18.93 26.24 24.97
N VAL A 168 -20.12 26.13 25.60
CA VAL A 168 -20.45 25.00 26.47
C VAL A 168 -20.39 23.69 25.68
N VAL A 169 -20.95 23.62 24.46
CA VAL A 169 -20.86 22.42 23.60
C VAL A 169 -19.41 22.10 23.26
N ILE A 170 -18.64 23.08 22.82
CA ILE A 170 -17.23 22.94 22.52
C ILE A 170 -16.45 22.40 23.73
N ALA A 171 -16.64 23.01 24.89
CA ALA A 171 -15.96 22.62 26.13
C ALA A 171 -16.31 21.18 26.53
N VAL A 172 -17.58 20.78 26.50
CA VAL A 172 -18.01 19.43 26.80
C VAL A 172 -17.36 18.46 25.79
N MET A 173 -17.43 18.73 24.50
CA MET A 173 -16.88 17.85 23.45
C MET A 173 -15.36 17.66 23.57
N VAL A 174 -14.61 18.70 23.93
CA VAL A 174 -13.15 18.67 24.10
C VAL A 174 -12.74 17.97 25.40
N LEU A 175 -13.52 18.14 26.47
CA LEU A 175 -13.22 17.52 27.77
C LEU A 175 -13.72 16.07 27.88
N TRP A 176 -14.78 15.70 27.14
CA TRP A 176 -15.42 14.41 27.24
C TRP A 176 -14.47 13.21 27.05
N PRO A 177 -13.53 13.21 26.09
CA PRO A 177 -12.57 12.12 25.94
C PRO A 177 -11.60 11.94 27.11
N LYS A 178 -11.45 12.97 27.96
CA LYS A 178 -10.57 12.95 29.15
C LYS A 178 -11.24 12.38 30.40
N LEU A 179 -12.56 12.16 30.34
CA LEU A 179 -13.32 11.61 31.46
C LEU A 179 -13.11 10.10 31.64
N PRO A 180 -13.36 9.55 32.85
CA PRO A 180 -13.31 8.13 33.11
C PRO A 180 -14.18 7.30 32.15
N ALA A 181 -13.79 6.05 31.89
CA ALA A 181 -14.45 5.17 30.91
C ALA A 181 -15.95 4.97 31.18
N ALA A 182 -16.38 5.01 32.46
CA ALA A 182 -17.78 4.87 32.84
C ALA A 182 -18.66 5.98 32.25
N TRP A 183 -18.19 7.23 32.25
CA TRP A 183 -18.90 8.39 31.72
C TRP A 183 -18.91 8.38 30.19
N ARG A 184 -17.84 7.92 29.57
CA ARG A 184 -17.68 7.83 28.10
C ARG A 184 -18.61 6.81 27.43
N ARG A 185 -19.38 6.03 28.21
CA ARG A 185 -20.44 5.15 27.68
C ARG A 185 -21.56 5.97 27.04
N VAL A 186 -21.79 7.20 27.50
CA VAL A 186 -22.73 8.12 26.88
C VAL A 186 -22.00 8.95 25.81
N PRO A 187 -22.55 9.09 24.59
CA PRO A 187 -21.92 9.89 23.53
C PRO A 187 -21.77 11.37 23.95
N GLY A 188 -20.55 11.90 23.84
CA GLY A 188 -20.23 13.28 24.22
C GLY A 188 -21.06 14.32 23.45
N ALA A 189 -21.37 14.09 22.19
CA ALA A 189 -22.21 14.95 21.38
C ALA A 189 -23.64 15.11 21.95
N LEU A 190 -24.23 14.02 22.41
CA LEU A 190 -25.55 14.05 23.05
C LEU A 190 -25.50 14.87 24.36
N VAL A 191 -24.53 14.58 25.23
CA VAL A 191 -24.38 15.29 26.50
C VAL A 191 -24.12 16.76 26.28
N ALA A 192 -23.27 17.12 25.31
CA ALA A 192 -22.95 18.49 24.97
C ALA A 192 -24.20 19.30 24.53
N VAL A 193 -24.96 18.76 23.58
CA VAL A 193 -26.17 19.40 23.07
C VAL A 193 -27.25 19.44 24.14
N THR A 194 -27.46 18.39 24.93
CA THR A 194 -28.41 18.35 26.03
C THR A 194 -28.06 19.36 27.12
N ALA A 195 -26.80 19.42 27.56
CA ALA A 195 -26.33 20.36 28.57
C ALA A 195 -26.53 21.81 28.13
N ALA A 196 -26.17 22.13 26.88
CA ALA A 196 -26.37 23.48 26.32
C ALA A 196 -27.85 23.81 26.17
N THR A 197 -28.69 22.87 25.79
CA THR A 197 -30.16 23.05 25.71
C THR A 197 -30.75 23.31 27.09
N VAL A 198 -30.41 22.47 28.08
CA VAL A 198 -30.88 22.67 29.47
C VAL A 198 -30.43 24.03 30.01
N LEU A 199 -29.15 24.40 29.80
CA LEU A 199 -28.64 25.72 30.20
C LEU A 199 -29.48 26.84 29.61
N SER A 200 -29.79 26.81 28.32
CA SER A 200 -30.59 27.81 27.62
C SER A 200 -32.07 27.84 28.02
N LEU A 201 -32.56 26.81 28.71
CA LEU A 201 -33.94 26.73 29.24
C LEU A 201 -34.00 27.23 30.69
N VAL A 202 -32.96 26.93 31.50
CA VAL A 202 -32.88 27.32 32.91
C VAL A 202 -32.48 28.79 33.06
N VAL A 203 -31.51 29.25 32.28
CA VAL A 203 -31.12 30.66 32.23
C VAL A 203 -31.91 31.30 31.08
N PRO A 204 -32.68 32.35 31.34
CA PRO A 204 -33.47 33.01 30.29
C PRO A 204 -32.55 33.69 29.28
N MET A 205 -32.18 32.97 28.25
CA MET A 205 -31.33 33.41 27.15
C MET A 205 -32.15 33.62 25.88
N ASN A 206 -31.99 34.79 25.24
CA ASN A 206 -32.58 35.02 23.92
C ASN A 206 -31.70 34.38 22.84
N VAL A 207 -31.88 33.09 22.62
CA VAL A 207 -31.15 32.30 21.60
C VAL A 207 -32.11 31.81 20.53
N GLU A 208 -31.64 31.77 19.28
CA GLU A 208 -32.41 31.21 18.18
C GLU A 208 -32.52 29.70 18.37
N ARG A 209 -33.75 29.17 18.30
CA ARG A 209 -34.01 27.74 18.47
C ARG A 209 -34.39 27.11 17.13
N ILE A 210 -34.20 25.82 17.06
CA ILE A 210 -34.63 25.01 15.91
C ILE A 210 -36.14 25.17 15.73
N ARG A 211 -36.57 25.45 14.50
CA ARG A 211 -37.98 25.43 14.10
C ARG A 211 -38.21 24.27 13.17
N LEU A 212 -39.00 23.29 13.60
CA LEU A 212 -39.45 22.20 12.78
C LEU A 212 -40.80 22.60 12.18
N ASN A 213 -40.86 22.70 10.84
CA ASN A 213 -42.12 22.99 10.16
C ASN A 213 -42.93 21.70 10.00
N GLY A 214 -43.55 21.23 11.07
CA GLY A 214 -44.39 20.03 11.06
C GLY A 214 -43.65 18.72 11.43
N SER A 215 -44.24 17.57 11.12
CA SER A 215 -43.68 16.24 11.35
C SER A 215 -42.78 15.81 10.21
N ILE A 216 -42.01 14.71 10.41
CA ILE A 216 -41.20 14.12 9.33
C ILE A 216 -42.07 13.70 8.14
N ILE A 217 -43.35 13.35 8.39
CA ILE A 217 -44.29 12.95 7.35
C ILE A 217 -44.69 14.16 6.51
N ASP A 218 -44.92 15.32 7.13
CA ASP A 218 -45.26 16.56 6.46
C ASP A 218 -44.08 17.13 5.66
N ALA A 219 -42.83 16.75 6.03
CA ALA A 219 -41.62 17.15 5.34
C ALA A 219 -41.32 16.30 4.09
N ILE A 220 -42.03 15.19 3.91
CA ILE A 220 -41.90 14.39 2.68
C ILE A 220 -42.43 15.20 1.50
N GLY A 221 -41.52 15.55 0.60
CA GLY A 221 -41.83 16.33 -0.60
C GLY A 221 -41.22 15.70 -1.82
N LEU A 222 -42.01 15.60 -2.90
CA LEU A 222 -41.48 15.12 -4.17
C LEU A 222 -40.53 16.16 -4.78
N PRO A 223 -39.46 15.68 -5.42
CA PRO A 223 -38.53 16.54 -6.13
C PRO A 223 -39.19 17.27 -7.30
N GLU A 224 -38.75 18.48 -7.58
CA GLU A 224 -39.14 19.24 -8.77
C GLU A 224 -38.08 19.10 -9.86
N MET A 225 -38.53 18.92 -11.10
CA MET A 225 -37.63 18.84 -12.25
C MET A 225 -37.02 20.21 -12.53
N PRO A 226 -35.73 20.29 -12.85
CA PRO A 226 -35.11 21.56 -13.22
C PRO A 226 -35.69 22.13 -14.50
N THR A 227 -35.94 23.43 -14.54
CA THR A 227 -36.58 24.15 -15.68
C THR A 227 -35.57 24.93 -16.51
N GLY A 228 -34.32 24.53 -16.59
CA GLY A 228 -33.27 25.18 -17.36
C GLY A 228 -31.88 24.88 -16.84
N ASN A 229 -30.85 25.42 -17.48
CA ASN A 229 -29.44 25.25 -17.12
C ASN A 229 -29.02 23.77 -16.90
N TRP A 230 -29.43 22.92 -17.82
CA TRP A 230 -29.19 21.46 -17.74
C TRP A 230 -27.70 21.09 -17.61
N GLY A 231 -26.78 21.94 -18.14
CA GLY A 231 -25.35 21.74 -17.97
C GLY A 231 -24.92 21.84 -16.50
N ALA A 232 -25.40 22.87 -15.80
CA ALA A 232 -25.11 23.02 -14.35
C ALA A 232 -25.81 21.95 -13.50
N VAL A 233 -27.00 21.50 -13.87
CA VAL A 233 -27.69 20.38 -13.22
C VAL A 233 -26.88 19.10 -13.40
N ALA A 234 -26.45 18.78 -14.64
CA ALA A 234 -25.63 17.60 -14.91
C ALA A 234 -24.30 17.62 -14.13
N LEU A 235 -23.67 18.78 -14.02
CA LEU A 235 -22.46 18.97 -13.21
C LEU A 235 -22.76 18.73 -11.74
N GLY A 236 -23.87 19.25 -11.21
CA GLY A 236 -24.32 19.01 -9.84
C GLY A 236 -24.56 17.53 -9.54
N VAL A 237 -25.26 16.82 -10.46
CA VAL A 237 -25.49 15.37 -10.39
C VAL A 237 -24.15 14.61 -10.33
N LEU A 238 -23.22 14.94 -11.23
CA LEU A 238 -21.93 14.28 -11.29
C LEU A 238 -21.11 14.56 -10.03
N THR A 239 -21.13 15.81 -9.55
CA THR A 239 -20.42 16.23 -8.33
C THR A 239 -20.93 15.44 -7.11
N VAL A 240 -22.25 15.42 -6.88
CA VAL A 240 -22.85 14.67 -5.76
C VAL A 240 -22.55 13.19 -5.90
N ALA A 241 -22.74 12.60 -7.10
CA ALA A 241 -22.49 11.18 -7.34
C ALA A 241 -21.04 10.79 -7.07
N LEU A 242 -20.06 11.55 -7.55
CA LEU A 242 -18.64 11.27 -7.39
C LEU A 242 -18.21 11.41 -5.92
N ILE A 243 -18.57 12.53 -5.27
CA ILE A 243 -18.15 12.78 -3.88
C ILE A 243 -18.78 11.76 -2.94
N ALA A 244 -20.09 11.52 -3.09
CA ALA A 244 -20.79 10.53 -2.28
C ALA A 244 -20.25 9.10 -2.49
N SER A 245 -19.85 8.76 -3.73
CA SER A 245 -19.23 7.46 -4.03
C SER A 245 -17.86 7.32 -3.36
N VAL A 246 -17.00 8.31 -3.53
CA VAL A 246 -15.65 8.31 -2.97
C VAL A 246 -15.70 8.27 -1.45
N GLU A 247 -16.50 9.13 -0.83
CA GLU A 247 -16.65 9.21 0.62
C GLU A 247 -17.18 7.89 1.21
N SER A 248 -18.20 7.29 0.57
CA SER A 248 -18.77 6.01 1.00
C SER A 248 -17.79 4.86 0.89
N LEU A 249 -17.09 4.74 -0.25
CA LEU A 249 -16.12 3.65 -0.48
C LEU A 249 -14.90 3.76 0.46
N LEU A 250 -14.40 4.98 0.69
CA LEU A 250 -13.30 5.19 1.63
C LEU A 250 -13.72 4.93 3.07
N SER A 251 -14.93 5.34 3.46
CA SER A 251 -15.51 5.05 4.77
C SER A 251 -15.69 3.55 4.98
N ALA A 252 -16.11 2.81 3.94
CA ALA A 252 -16.25 1.36 3.98
C ALA A 252 -14.90 0.67 4.17
N VAL A 253 -13.87 1.05 3.40
CA VAL A 253 -12.50 0.52 3.54
C VAL A 253 -11.92 0.85 4.92
N ALA A 254 -12.14 2.07 5.41
CA ALA A 254 -11.68 2.46 6.73
C ALA A 254 -12.39 1.67 7.84
N THR A 255 -13.70 1.42 7.71
CA THR A 255 -14.49 0.59 8.63
C THR A 255 -13.99 -0.84 8.65
N ASP A 256 -13.69 -1.42 7.47
CA ASP A 256 -13.12 -2.77 7.32
C ASP A 256 -11.79 -2.97 8.07
N ARG A 257 -11.03 -1.90 8.31
CA ARG A 257 -9.78 -1.93 9.08
C ARG A 257 -10.00 -1.88 10.61
N MET A 258 -11.21 -1.59 11.06
CA MET A 258 -11.55 -1.48 12.47
C MET A 258 -12.10 -2.78 13.06
N HIS A 259 -12.30 -3.81 12.24
CA HIS A 259 -12.84 -5.11 12.68
C HIS A 259 -12.27 -6.27 11.85
N ASP A 260 -12.30 -7.47 12.43
CA ASP A 260 -11.85 -8.71 11.79
C ASP A 260 -12.97 -9.50 11.10
N GLY A 261 -14.17 -8.94 11.04
CA GLY A 261 -15.35 -9.55 10.39
C GLY A 261 -15.29 -9.51 8.86
N PRO A 262 -16.42 -9.91 8.19
CA PRO A 262 -16.49 -9.93 6.74
C PRO A 262 -16.17 -8.57 6.12
N LYS A 263 -15.40 -8.58 5.03
CA LYS A 263 -14.99 -7.36 4.33
C LYS A 263 -16.07 -6.87 3.37
N THR A 264 -16.02 -5.59 3.06
CA THR A 264 -16.99 -4.90 2.21
C THR A 264 -16.90 -5.38 0.74
N ASN A 265 -18.03 -5.65 0.15
CA ASN A 265 -18.20 -5.71 -1.30
C ASN A 265 -18.43 -4.28 -1.82
N LEU A 266 -17.41 -3.67 -2.40
CA LEU A 266 -17.41 -2.26 -2.79
C LEU A 266 -18.45 -1.95 -3.90
N ASP A 267 -18.63 -2.87 -4.87
CA ASP A 267 -19.59 -2.68 -5.95
C ASP A 267 -21.03 -2.70 -5.40
N ARG A 268 -21.32 -3.65 -4.51
CA ARG A 268 -22.62 -3.72 -3.82
C ARG A 268 -22.82 -2.52 -2.89
N GLU A 269 -21.77 -2.05 -2.23
CA GLU A 269 -21.85 -0.85 -1.38
C GLU A 269 -22.29 0.35 -2.19
N LEU A 270 -21.69 0.55 -3.36
CA LEU A 270 -22.03 1.66 -4.23
C LEU A 270 -23.48 1.60 -4.75
N VAL A 271 -23.96 0.39 -5.08
CA VAL A 271 -25.39 0.16 -5.41
C VAL A 271 -26.29 0.51 -4.24
N GLY A 272 -25.93 0.09 -3.02
CA GLY A 272 -26.69 0.39 -1.81
C GLY A 272 -26.74 1.87 -1.48
N GLN A 273 -25.62 2.57 -1.63
CA GLN A 273 -25.55 4.01 -1.43
C GLN A 273 -26.34 4.77 -2.50
N GLY A 274 -26.27 4.32 -3.76
CA GLY A 274 -27.09 4.88 -4.84
C GLY A 274 -28.59 4.69 -4.60
N ALA A 275 -29.00 3.52 -4.13
CA ALA A 275 -30.40 3.27 -3.76
C ALA A 275 -30.84 4.18 -2.58
N ALA A 276 -29.97 4.33 -1.56
CA ALA A 276 -30.24 5.22 -0.45
C ALA A 276 -30.36 6.69 -0.91
N ASN A 277 -29.50 7.15 -1.81
CA ASN A 277 -29.57 8.51 -2.37
C ASN A 277 -30.84 8.73 -3.22
N THR A 278 -31.20 7.74 -4.04
CA THR A 278 -32.43 7.79 -4.83
C THR A 278 -33.65 7.91 -3.91
N VAL A 279 -33.77 7.05 -2.90
CA VAL A 279 -34.89 7.08 -1.97
C VAL A 279 -34.88 8.34 -1.11
N SER A 280 -33.73 8.78 -0.61
CA SER A 280 -33.60 9.99 0.17
C SER A 280 -34.05 11.22 -0.61
N GLY A 281 -33.59 11.39 -1.85
CA GLY A 281 -33.99 12.49 -2.72
C GLY A 281 -35.48 12.48 -3.06
N LEU A 282 -36.08 11.30 -3.31
CA LEU A 282 -37.52 11.14 -3.56
C LEU A 282 -38.37 11.53 -2.35
N LEU A 283 -37.87 11.32 -1.15
CA LEU A 283 -38.57 11.67 0.10
C LEU A 283 -38.24 13.09 0.58
N GLY A 284 -37.47 13.87 -0.17
CA GLY A 284 -37.07 15.23 0.26
C GLY A 284 -35.95 15.23 1.31
N GLY A 285 -35.12 14.18 1.35
CA GLY A 285 -33.95 14.08 2.22
C GLY A 285 -32.67 14.61 1.60
N LEU A 286 -31.65 14.84 2.45
CA LEU A 286 -30.29 15.15 2.04
C LEU A 286 -29.61 13.97 1.31
N PRO A 287 -28.57 14.23 0.52
CA PRO A 287 -27.70 13.17 0.02
C PRO A 287 -27.08 12.36 1.16
N VAL A 288 -26.98 11.05 0.95
CA VAL A 288 -26.50 10.05 1.91
C VAL A 288 -25.12 9.53 1.50
N THR A 289 -24.23 9.36 2.47
CA THR A 289 -22.95 8.67 2.30
C THR A 289 -22.70 7.70 3.44
N GLY A 290 -21.72 6.81 3.30
CA GLY A 290 -21.15 6.08 4.42
C GLY A 290 -20.35 7.04 5.31
N VAL A 291 -20.65 7.10 6.61
CA VAL A 291 -20.06 8.08 7.54
C VAL A 291 -19.10 7.39 8.49
N ILE A 292 -17.81 7.73 8.40
CA ILE A 292 -16.74 7.07 9.19
C ILE A 292 -16.94 7.23 10.71
N VAL A 293 -17.38 8.42 11.19
CA VAL A 293 -17.58 8.69 12.61
C VAL A 293 -18.69 7.82 13.21
N ARG A 294 -19.80 7.68 12.50
CA ARG A 294 -20.92 6.81 12.91
C ARG A 294 -20.52 5.35 12.85
N SER A 295 -19.79 4.94 11.82
CA SER A 295 -19.31 3.56 11.64
C SER A 295 -18.28 3.16 12.69
N ALA A 296 -17.33 4.05 13.01
CA ALA A 296 -16.37 3.84 14.09
C ALA A 296 -17.08 3.69 15.45
N THR A 297 -18.11 4.50 15.70
CA THR A 297 -18.95 4.39 16.90
C THR A 297 -19.69 3.06 16.92
N ASN A 298 -20.20 2.59 15.77
CA ASN A 298 -20.89 1.32 15.62
C ASN A 298 -19.99 0.14 15.98
N VAL A 299 -18.77 0.12 15.41
CA VAL A 299 -17.74 -0.90 15.71
C VAL A 299 -17.33 -0.84 17.17
N ALA A 300 -17.03 0.34 17.70
CA ALA A 300 -16.63 0.54 19.10
C ALA A 300 -17.72 0.15 20.11
N ALA A 301 -18.99 0.28 19.74
CA ALA A 301 -20.14 -0.17 20.53
C ALA A 301 -20.37 -1.70 20.47
N GLY A 302 -19.59 -2.42 19.66
CA GLY A 302 -19.62 -3.89 19.59
C GLY A 302 -20.62 -4.46 18.57
N ALA A 303 -21.04 -3.69 17.57
CA ALA A 303 -21.88 -4.17 16.47
C ALA A 303 -21.19 -5.31 15.71
N ARG A 304 -21.98 -6.27 15.27
CA ARG A 304 -21.48 -7.45 14.53
C ARG A 304 -22.08 -7.61 13.15
N THR A 305 -23.24 -7.04 12.91
CA THR A 305 -23.97 -7.18 11.65
C THR A 305 -24.57 -5.86 11.19
N ARG A 306 -25.04 -5.85 9.94
CA ARG A 306 -25.75 -4.71 9.34
C ARG A 306 -27.03 -4.28 10.08
N TRP A 307 -27.58 -5.15 10.92
CA TRP A 307 -28.78 -4.83 11.68
C TRP A 307 -28.61 -3.68 12.65
N SER A 308 -27.39 -3.43 13.14
CA SER A 308 -27.11 -2.23 13.93
C SER A 308 -27.39 -0.96 13.14
N ALA A 309 -26.93 -0.87 11.88
CA ALA A 309 -27.20 0.28 11.01
C ALA A 309 -28.71 0.41 10.67
N VAL A 310 -29.40 -0.72 10.41
CA VAL A 310 -30.82 -0.71 10.13
C VAL A 310 -31.64 -0.26 11.34
N LEU A 311 -31.36 -0.82 12.52
CA LEU A 311 -32.05 -0.46 13.77
C LEU A 311 -31.81 1.00 14.14
N HIS A 312 -30.60 1.53 13.92
CA HIS A 312 -30.32 2.97 14.11
C HIS A 312 -31.24 3.84 13.26
N GLY A 313 -31.50 3.49 12.01
CA GLY A 313 -32.45 4.19 11.14
C GLY A 313 -33.90 4.10 11.67
N VAL A 314 -34.28 2.93 12.19
CA VAL A 314 -35.60 2.75 12.85
C VAL A 314 -35.73 3.64 14.09
N TRP A 315 -34.69 3.72 14.93
CA TRP A 315 -34.69 4.61 16.09
C TRP A 315 -34.81 6.08 15.68
N LEU A 316 -34.12 6.52 14.62
CA LEU A 316 -34.27 7.88 14.09
C LEU A 316 -35.69 8.16 13.64
N LEU A 317 -36.33 7.22 12.94
CA LEU A 317 -37.71 7.36 12.48
C LEU A 317 -38.67 7.49 13.67
N LEU A 318 -38.59 6.56 14.64
CA LEU A 318 -39.46 6.55 15.82
C LEU A 318 -39.30 7.85 16.63
N PHE A 319 -38.06 8.29 16.83
CA PHE A 319 -37.77 9.52 17.55
C PHE A 319 -38.31 10.76 16.83
N SER A 320 -38.14 10.83 15.50
CA SER A 320 -38.58 11.97 14.69
C SER A 320 -40.10 12.12 14.68
N VAL A 321 -40.84 11.03 14.81
CA VAL A 321 -42.29 11.02 14.88
C VAL A 321 -42.77 11.36 16.32
N ALA A 322 -42.15 10.77 17.35
CA ALA A 322 -42.65 10.83 18.72
C ALA A 322 -42.18 12.06 19.52
N LEU A 323 -40.97 12.61 19.19
CA LEU A 323 -40.27 13.59 20.06
C LEU A 323 -39.85 14.87 19.31
N SER A 324 -40.56 15.25 18.23
CA SER A 324 -40.29 16.48 17.46
C SER A 324 -40.24 17.73 18.34
N GLY A 325 -41.16 17.88 19.31
CA GLY A 325 -41.20 19.02 20.23
C GLY A 325 -39.98 19.12 21.19
N LEU A 326 -39.21 18.04 21.36
CA LEU A 326 -37.97 18.10 22.12
C LEU A 326 -36.83 18.70 21.29
N VAL A 327 -36.82 18.40 19.99
CA VAL A 327 -35.82 18.95 19.05
C VAL A 327 -35.94 20.46 18.90
N GLU A 328 -37.16 20.99 18.92
CA GLU A 328 -37.42 22.44 18.84
C GLU A 328 -36.87 23.27 20.02
N LYS A 329 -36.52 22.60 21.12
CA LYS A 329 -35.89 23.26 22.27
C LYS A 329 -34.38 23.46 22.09
N ILE A 330 -33.76 22.83 21.12
CA ILE A 330 -32.31 22.88 20.88
C ILE A 330 -31.94 24.24 20.26
N PRO A 331 -30.98 25.01 20.85
CA PRO A 331 -30.46 26.21 20.23
C PRO A 331 -29.65 25.92 18.98
N THR A 332 -29.76 26.75 17.93
CA THR A 332 -28.97 26.63 16.69
C THR A 332 -27.47 26.77 16.96
N SER A 333 -27.09 27.63 17.89
CA SER A 333 -25.71 27.83 18.36
C SER A 333 -25.12 26.56 19.02
N ALA A 334 -25.95 25.71 19.64
CA ALA A 334 -25.48 24.42 20.16
C ALA A 334 -25.03 23.47 19.04
N LEU A 335 -25.79 23.41 17.92
CA LEU A 335 -25.40 22.63 16.76
C LEU A 335 -24.16 23.22 16.05
N ALA A 336 -24.06 24.55 16.01
CA ALA A 336 -22.89 25.24 15.47
C ALA A 336 -21.61 24.88 16.26
N GLY A 337 -21.67 24.91 17.58
CA GLY A 337 -20.55 24.48 18.44
C GLY A 337 -20.15 23.03 18.21
N LEU A 338 -21.11 22.13 18.03
CA LEU A 338 -20.87 20.72 17.69
C LEU A 338 -20.14 20.57 16.35
N LEU A 339 -20.61 21.28 15.33
CA LEU A 339 -20.03 21.22 13.97
C LEU A 339 -18.63 21.83 13.91
N ILE A 340 -18.33 22.88 14.70
CA ILE A 340 -16.97 23.44 14.84
C ILE A 340 -16.00 22.33 15.31
N VAL A 341 -16.37 21.59 16.35
CA VAL A 341 -15.51 20.52 16.87
C VAL A 341 -15.30 19.42 15.82
N ILE A 342 -16.35 19.05 15.09
CA ILE A 342 -16.25 18.07 14.01
C ILE A 342 -15.36 18.59 12.88
N GLY A 343 -15.54 19.84 12.46
CA GLY A 343 -14.72 20.45 11.42
C GLY A 343 -13.24 20.47 11.78
N VAL A 344 -12.90 20.81 13.03
CA VAL A 344 -11.51 20.74 13.53
C VAL A 344 -10.98 19.30 13.51
N GLN A 345 -11.78 18.30 13.86
CA GLN A 345 -11.38 16.88 13.86
C GLN A 345 -11.11 16.34 12.45
N LEU A 346 -11.68 16.93 11.40
CA LEU A 346 -11.39 16.58 10.01
C LEU A 346 -9.97 17.03 9.59
N VAL A 347 -9.42 18.04 10.23
CA VAL A 347 -8.06 18.55 9.98
C VAL A 347 -7.06 17.81 10.83
N LYS A 348 -6.47 16.73 10.31
CA LYS A 348 -5.47 15.94 11.04
C LYS A 348 -4.05 16.36 10.68
N ILE A 349 -3.30 16.87 11.67
CA ILE A 349 -1.88 17.25 11.50
C ILE A 349 -1.02 16.07 11.03
N SER A 350 -1.37 14.84 11.41
CA SER A 350 -0.69 13.63 10.94
C SER A 350 -0.71 13.50 9.42
N HIS A 351 -1.83 13.84 8.76
CA HIS A 351 -1.95 13.77 7.30
C HIS A 351 -1.05 14.80 6.61
N ILE A 352 -0.91 16.00 7.17
CA ILE A 352 0.00 17.05 6.67
C ILE A 352 1.46 16.57 6.81
N ARG A 353 1.82 15.98 7.94
CA ARG A 353 3.17 15.43 8.16
C ARG A 353 3.48 14.29 7.17
N THR A 354 2.52 13.42 6.93
CA THR A 354 2.65 12.34 5.94
C THR A 354 2.86 12.92 4.54
N ALA A 355 2.01 13.84 4.10
CA ALA A 355 2.12 14.49 2.79
C ALA A 355 3.49 15.19 2.60
N ARG A 356 4.05 15.78 3.69
CA ARG A 356 5.39 16.36 3.67
C ARG A 356 6.48 15.30 3.50
N ARG A 357 6.38 14.17 4.21
CA ARG A 357 7.37 13.08 4.15
C ARG A 357 7.34 12.36 2.79
N THR A 358 6.16 12.18 2.20
CA THR A 358 6.00 11.53 0.88
C THR A 358 6.27 12.48 -0.28
N GLY A 359 6.52 13.78 -0.02
CA GLY A 359 6.70 14.80 -1.05
C GLY A 359 5.40 15.21 -1.76
N ASP A 360 4.23 14.91 -1.18
CA ASP A 360 2.91 15.20 -1.74
C ASP A 360 2.28 16.47 -1.14
N LEU A 361 3.08 17.29 -0.44
CA LEU A 361 2.62 18.52 0.20
C LEU A 361 1.97 19.48 -0.81
N LEU A 362 2.49 19.54 -2.05
CA LEU A 362 1.92 20.36 -3.12
C LEU A 362 0.50 19.90 -3.48
N VAL A 363 0.29 18.58 -3.59
CA VAL A 363 -1.05 17.99 -3.83
C VAL A 363 -2.00 18.40 -2.71
N TYR A 364 -1.54 18.26 -1.46
CA TYR A 364 -2.33 18.63 -0.28
C TYR A 364 -2.70 20.12 -0.29
N ALA A 365 -1.75 21.00 -0.54
CA ALA A 365 -1.95 22.45 -0.56
C ALA A 365 -2.87 22.91 -1.71
N VAL A 366 -2.68 22.37 -2.92
CA VAL A 366 -3.54 22.69 -4.09
C VAL A 366 -4.97 22.21 -3.85
N THR A 367 -5.13 20.99 -3.32
CA THR A 367 -6.47 20.44 -3.03
C THR A 367 -7.20 21.28 -1.98
N ILE A 368 -6.57 21.55 -0.83
CA ILE A 368 -7.22 22.33 0.23
C ILE A 368 -7.49 23.77 -0.22
N GLY A 369 -6.55 24.40 -0.92
CA GLY A 369 -6.73 25.73 -1.47
C GLY A 369 -7.87 25.79 -2.49
N GLY A 370 -7.94 24.83 -3.40
CA GLY A 370 -9.05 24.73 -4.35
C GLY A 370 -10.40 24.53 -3.67
N VAL A 371 -10.48 23.66 -2.65
CA VAL A 371 -11.71 23.43 -1.87
C VAL A 371 -12.16 24.71 -1.13
N LEU A 372 -11.21 25.49 -0.61
CA LEU A 372 -11.52 26.71 0.16
C LEU A 372 -11.92 27.91 -0.71
N PHE A 373 -11.27 28.10 -1.85
CA PHE A 373 -11.37 29.33 -2.65
C PHE A 373 -12.11 29.21 -3.99
N LEU A 374 -12.24 27.96 -4.51
CA LEU A 374 -13.05 27.69 -5.70
C LEU A 374 -14.34 26.95 -5.27
N ASN A 375 -14.34 25.65 -5.44
CA ASN A 375 -15.37 24.75 -4.91
C ASN A 375 -14.78 23.36 -4.67
N LEU A 376 -15.57 22.47 -4.06
CA LEU A 376 -15.11 21.15 -3.67
C LEU A 376 -14.67 20.29 -4.88
N LEU A 377 -15.43 20.31 -5.97
CA LEU A 377 -15.13 19.52 -7.16
C LEU A 377 -13.85 20.02 -7.85
N GLU A 378 -13.75 21.31 -8.09
CA GLU A 378 -12.57 21.92 -8.73
C GLU A 378 -11.31 21.71 -7.90
N GLY A 379 -11.41 21.86 -6.57
CA GLY A 379 -10.30 21.61 -5.64
C GLY A 379 -9.81 20.15 -5.69
N VAL A 380 -10.71 19.19 -5.69
CA VAL A 380 -10.39 17.76 -5.78
C VAL A 380 -9.81 17.42 -7.16
N LEU A 381 -10.40 17.92 -8.24
CA LEU A 381 -9.88 17.70 -9.60
C LEU A 381 -8.50 18.30 -9.78
N ALA A 382 -8.28 19.55 -9.33
CA ALA A 382 -6.96 20.17 -9.37
C ALA A 382 -5.92 19.36 -8.58
N GLY A 383 -6.27 18.91 -7.38
CA GLY A 383 -5.42 18.03 -6.57
C GLY A 383 -5.11 16.70 -7.25
N LEU A 384 -6.09 16.09 -7.91
CA LEU A 384 -5.91 14.83 -8.63
C LEU A 384 -4.99 15.00 -9.85
N VAL A 385 -5.15 16.09 -10.60
CA VAL A 385 -4.26 16.42 -11.73
C VAL A 385 -2.83 16.62 -11.24
N VAL A 386 -2.64 17.38 -10.17
CA VAL A 386 -1.29 17.60 -9.59
C VAL A 386 -0.71 16.26 -9.07
N ALA A 387 -1.50 15.42 -8.42
CA ALA A 387 -1.06 14.10 -7.98
C ALA A 387 -0.62 13.23 -9.16
N LEU A 388 -1.40 13.18 -10.24
CA LEU A 388 -1.08 12.44 -11.45
C LEU A 388 0.23 12.96 -12.10
N VAL A 389 0.36 14.28 -12.23
CA VAL A 389 1.57 14.91 -12.79
C VAL A 389 2.80 14.57 -11.94
N LEU A 390 2.69 14.63 -10.60
CA LEU A 390 3.81 14.30 -9.72
C LEU A 390 4.19 12.82 -9.78
N VAL A 391 3.21 11.92 -9.88
CA VAL A 391 3.47 10.48 -10.05
C VAL A 391 4.16 10.22 -11.38
N LEU A 392 3.64 10.78 -12.47
CA LEU A 392 4.28 10.67 -13.80
C LEU A 392 5.70 11.24 -13.79
N TRP A 393 5.88 12.39 -13.17
CA TRP A 393 7.19 13.03 -13.02
C TRP A 393 8.19 12.18 -12.23
N ARG A 394 7.75 11.52 -11.16
CA ARG A 394 8.60 10.64 -10.34
C ARG A 394 8.94 9.33 -11.06
N VAL A 395 7.97 8.74 -11.75
CA VAL A 395 8.13 7.47 -12.47
C VAL A 395 8.95 7.65 -13.75
N ALA A 396 8.81 8.79 -14.44
CA ALA A 396 9.48 9.07 -15.72
C ALA A 396 10.92 9.58 -15.55
N ARG A 397 11.45 9.68 -14.32
CA ARG A 397 12.83 10.16 -14.12
C ARG A 397 13.84 9.02 -14.18
N ALA A 398 14.85 9.19 -15.04
CA ALA A 398 16.09 8.41 -15.00
C ALA A 398 17.12 9.09 -14.09
N HIS A 399 17.92 8.29 -13.38
CA HIS A 399 19.16 8.74 -12.77
C HIS A 399 20.27 8.69 -13.81
N ILE A 400 20.88 9.84 -14.10
CA ILE A 400 21.91 9.96 -15.15
C ILE A 400 23.10 10.66 -14.52
N GLU A 401 24.26 10.02 -14.57
CA GLU A 401 25.52 10.52 -14.02
C GLU A 401 26.69 10.21 -14.97
N ALA A 402 27.66 11.08 -15.01
CA ALA A 402 28.91 10.88 -15.75
C ALA A 402 30.10 10.98 -14.81
N VAL A 403 30.94 9.94 -14.76
CA VAL A 403 32.09 9.82 -13.87
C VAL A 403 33.30 9.36 -14.68
N VAL A 404 34.50 9.87 -14.34
CA VAL A 404 35.78 9.45 -14.93
C VAL A 404 36.39 8.38 -14.02
N ASP A 405 36.83 7.27 -14.59
CA ASP A 405 37.53 6.23 -13.84
C ASP A 405 39.03 6.58 -13.67
N GLY A 406 39.76 5.78 -12.86
CA GLY A 406 41.19 5.96 -12.61
C GLY A 406 42.09 5.79 -13.84
N ALA A 407 41.56 5.28 -14.96
CA ALA A 407 42.24 5.12 -16.25
C ALA A 407 41.93 6.27 -17.24
N GLY A 408 41.11 7.25 -16.84
CA GLY A 408 40.72 8.38 -17.68
C GLY A 408 39.56 8.11 -18.62
N ARG A 409 38.89 6.98 -18.52
CA ARG A 409 37.70 6.63 -19.31
C ARG A 409 36.45 7.22 -18.69
N TRP A 410 35.56 7.77 -19.50
CA TRP A 410 34.27 8.30 -19.05
C TRP A 410 33.22 7.19 -18.99
N HIS A 411 32.47 7.15 -17.87
CA HIS A 411 31.33 6.28 -17.69
C HIS A 411 30.09 7.13 -17.52
N VAL A 412 29.11 6.95 -18.42
CA VAL A 412 27.79 7.57 -18.34
C VAL A 412 26.80 6.49 -17.92
N THR A 413 26.38 6.52 -16.66
CA THR A 413 25.39 5.57 -16.13
C THR A 413 24.01 6.15 -16.24
N VAL A 414 23.04 5.34 -16.74
CA VAL A 414 21.64 5.69 -16.88
C VAL A 414 20.81 4.60 -16.25
N ASP A 415 20.15 4.94 -15.12
CA ASP A 415 19.36 3.99 -14.33
C ASP A 415 17.89 4.41 -14.28
N GLY A 416 16.96 3.43 -14.36
CA GLY A 416 15.51 3.62 -14.19
C GLY A 416 14.75 3.77 -15.51
N THR A 417 13.78 4.67 -15.57
CA THR A 417 12.92 4.90 -16.75
C THR A 417 13.50 6.03 -17.60
N LEU A 418 14.01 5.73 -18.78
CA LEU A 418 14.55 6.73 -19.71
C LEU A 418 13.51 7.05 -20.80
N SER A 419 12.91 8.22 -20.68
CA SER A 419 11.91 8.74 -21.59
C SER A 419 12.26 10.14 -22.07
N PHE A 420 11.51 10.67 -23.03
CA PHE A 420 11.67 12.04 -23.56
C PHE A 420 11.66 13.10 -22.44
N PHE A 421 11.01 12.87 -21.29
CA PHE A 421 11.08 13.75 -20.13
C PHE A 421 12.50 13.87 -19.53
N SER A 422 13.32 12.85 -19.73
CA SER A 422 14.71 12.81 -19.22
C SER A 422 15.72 13.37 -20.22
N LEU A 423 15.34 13.64 -21.47
CA LEU A 423 16.22 14.16 -22.52
C LEU A 423 17.00 15.42 -22.13
N PRO A 424 16.40 16.46 -21.52
CA PRO A 424 17.14 17.67 -21.15
C PRO A 424 18.26 17.38 -20.14
N ARG A 425 18.08 16.36 -19.29
CA ARG A 425 19.13 15.92 -18.34
C ARG A 425 20.18 15.08 -19.05
N LEU A 426 19.74 14.12 -19.89
CA LEU A 426 20.63 13.28 -20.67
C LEU A 426 21.58 14.13 -21.53
N THR A 427 21.04 15.03 -22.34
CA THR A 427 21.84 15.91 -23.20
C THR A 427 22.81 16.78 -22.40
N ARG A 428 22.39 17.29 -21.23
CA ARG A 428 23.26 18.06 -20.34
C ARG A 428 24.43 17.23 -19.80
N VAL A 429 24.17 16.00 -19.37
CA VAL A 429 25.21 15.10 -18.84
C VAL A 429 26.13 14.66 -19.96
N LEU A 430 25.62 14.30 -21.13
CA LEU A 430 26.44 13.95 -22.30
C LEU A 430 27.33 15.12 -22.79
N ALA A 431 26.84 16.35 -22.62
CA ALA A 431 27.64 17.54 -22.94
C ALA A 431 28.81 17.82 -21.96
N THR A 432 28.84 17.19 -20.80
CA THR A 432 30.00 17.30 -19.86
C THR A 432 31.16 16.44 -20.28
N VAL A 433 30.97 15.51 -21.18
CA VAL A 433 32.02 14.59 -21.67
C VAL A 433 32.89 15.29 -22.69
N PRO A 434 34.22 15.47 -22.47
CA PRO A 434 35.07 16.13 -23.41
C PRO A 434 35.24 15.35 -24.72
N PRO A 435 35.43 16.02 -25.88
CA PRO A 435 35.63 15.33 -27.15
C PRO A 435 36.93 14.50 -27.17
N GLY A 436 36.93 13.40 -27.94
CA GLY A 436 38.12 12.59 -28.17
C GLY A 436 38.47 11.59 -27.05
N GLN A 437 37.64 11.45 -26.05
CA GLN A 437 37.86 10.51 -24.94
C GLN A 437 37.25 9.14 -25.23
N ASP A 438 37.59 8.12 -24.43
CA ASP A 438 36.90 6.82 -24.41
C ASP A 438 35.72 6.90 -23.45
N VAL A 439 34.51 6.55 -23.96
CA VAL A 439 33.27 6.68 -23.24
C VAL A 439 32.52 5.36 -23.22
N ALA A 440 32.08 4.92 -22.05
CA ALA A 440 31.10 3.82 -21.87
C ALA A 440 29.77 4.38 -21.41
N ILE A 441 28.72 4.19 -22.19
CA ILE A 441 27.34 4.47 -21.77
C ILE A 441 26.73 3.16 -21.26
N GLU A 442 26.39 3.13 -19.99
CA GLU A 442 25.83 1.96 -19.33
C GLU A 442 24.33 2.19 -19.06
N LEU A 443 23.46 1.44 -19.75
CA LEU A 443 22.02 1.55 -19.63
C LEU A 443 21.47 0.45 -18.72
N THR A 444 20.98 0.83 -17.53
CA THR A 444 20.25 -0.03 -16.62
C THR A 444 18.79 0.45 -16.55
N VAL A 445 18.10 0.38 -17.70
CA VAL A 445 16.78 0.98 -17.84
C VAL A 445 15.69 -0.10 -17.89
N ASP A 446 14.58 0.16 -17.17
CA ASP A 446 13.37 -0.67 -17.21
C ASP A 446 12.44 -0.29 -18.37
N PHE A 447 12.58 0.93 -18.87
CA PHE A 447 11.85 1.46 -20.02
C PHE A 447 12.74 2.44 -20.79
N LEU A 448 12.77 2.29 -22.11
CA LEU A 448 13.48 3.18 -23.03
C LEU A 448 12.53 3.58 -24.15
N ASP A 449 12.23 4.87 -24.28
CA ASP A 449 11.41 5.34 -25.38
C ASP A 449 12.25 5.61 -26.65
N HIS A 450 11.54 5.76 -27.75
CA HIS A 450 12.14 5.98 -29.06
C HIS A 450 13.02 7.25 -29.10
N ALA A 451 12.54 8.36 -28.54
CA ALA A 451 13.25 9.64 -28.58
C ALA A 451 14.55 9.60 -27.77
N ALA A 452 14.56 8.89 -26.63
CA ALA A 452 15.75 8.73 -25.82
C ALA A 452 16.75 7.77 -26.48
N ALA A 453 16.30 6.71 -27.11
CA ALA A 453 17.14 5.80 -27.89
C ALA A 453 17.79 6.53 -29.07
N GLU A 454 17.04 7.32 -29.82
CA GLU A 454 17.52 8.12 -30.94
C GLU A 454 18.58 9.15 -30.52
N GLU A 455 18.36 9.87 -29.41
CA GLU A 455 19.32 10.84 -28.89
C GLU A 455 20.66 10.17 -28.49
N ILE A 456 20.63 9.01 -27.83
CA ILE A 456 21.84 8.27 -27.47
C ILE A 456 22.59 7.83 -28.73
N GLN A 457 21.89 7.27 -29.71
CA GLN A 457 22.49 6.82 -30.95
C GLN A 457 23.07 7.97 -31.77
N GLU A 458 22.36 9.11 -31.86
CA GLU A 458 22.79 10.29 -32.57
C GLU A 458 24.00 10.93 -31.89
N TRP A 459 23.99 11.05 -30.54
CA TRP A 459 25.13 11.54 -29.80
C TRP A 459 26.35 10.63 -29.99
N ALA A 460 26.19 9.32 -29.92
CA ALA A 460 27.26 8.36 -30.11
C ALA A 460 27.83 8.42 -31.53
N ARG A 461 27.02 8.62 -32.57
CA ARG A 461 27.48 8.84 -33.96
C ARG A 461 28.32 10.12 -34.08
N ARG A 462 27.79 11.26 -33.56
CA ARG A 462 28.50 12.54 -33.59
C ARG A 462 29.82 12.50 -32.83
N TYR A 463 29.81 11.87 -31.68
CA TYR A 463 31.00 11.75 -30.82
C TYR A 463 32.11 10.92 -31.47
N ARG A 464 31.75 9.79 -32.12
CA ARG A 464 32.70 8.97 -32.91
C ARG A 464 33.23 9.73 -34.12
N ALA A 465 32.41 10.51 -34.80
CA ALA A 465 32.84 11.35 -35.91
C ALA A 465 33.81 12.46 -35.45
N ALA A 466 33.77 12.89 -34.21
CA ALA A 466 34.68 13.85 -33.60
C ALA A 466 35.98 13.19 -33.05
N GLY A 467 36.22 11.91 -33.34
CA GLY A 467 37.44 11.18 -32.97
C GLY A 467 37.43 10.50 -31.60
N GLY A 468 36.29 10.47 -30.89
CA GLY A 468 36.13 9.73 -29.65
C GLY A 468 35.69 8.27 -29.86
N THR A 469 35.88 7.43 -28.84
CA THR A 469 35.35 6.05 -28.83
C THR A 469 34.14 5.96 -27.91
N VAL A 470 33.05 5.28 -28.35
CA VAL A 470 31.84 5.11 -27.57
C VAL A 470 31.45 3.64 -27.60
N THR A 471 31.36 3.05 -26.41
CA THR A 471 30.70 1.76 -26.19
C THR A 471 29.37 1.98 -25.49
N VAL A 472 28.30 1.35 -25.96
CA VAL A 472 27.00 1.36 -25.29
C VAL A 472 26.73 -0.04 -24.76
N ASP A 473 26.76 -0.16 -23.44
CA ASP A 473 26.46 -1.40 -22.73
C ASP A 473 24.99 -1.37 -22.28
N ASP A 474 24.14 -2.07 -23.04
CA ASP A 474 22.76 -2.30 -22.65
C ASP A 474 22.70 -3.56 -21.77
N LEU A 475 22.68 -3.34 -20.46
CA LEU A 475 22.56 -4.42 -19.47
C LEU A 475 21.16 -5.05 -19.48
N GLY A 476 20.21 -4.42 -20.16
CA GLY A 476 18.85 -4.92 -20.38
C GLY A 476 18.70 -5.87 -21.59
N GLY A 477 19.72 -5.96 -22.46
CA GLY A 477 19.74 -6.79 -23.69
C GLY A 477 18.77 -6.30 -24.77
N ALA A 478 19.30 -5.86 -25.92
CA ALA A 478 18.57 -5.43 -27.13
C ALA A 478 17.52 -4.30 -26.97
N ALA A 479 17.47 -3.62 -25.78
CA ALA A 479 16.48 -2.56 -25.57
C ALA A 479 16.74 -1.34 -26.45
N LEU A 480 18.00 -0.98 -26.72
CA LEU A 480 18.37 0.16 -27.54
C LEU A 480 17.95 -0.02 -29.00
N ASP A 481 18.24 -1.19 -29.60
CA ASP A 481 17.88 -1.53 -30.97
C ASP A 481 16.38 -1.78 -31.10
N ALA A 482 15.76 -2.42 -30.10
CA ALA A 482 14.34 -2.65 -30.05
C ALA A 482 13.55 -1.33 -29.91
N ALA A 483 14.01 -0.39 -29.08
CA ALA A 483 13.34 0.89 -28.88
C ALA A 483 13.35 1.78 -30.15
N ALA A 484 14.31 1.56 -31.06
CA ALA A 484 14.37 2.24 -32.35
C ALA A 484 13.38 1.67 -33.38
N THR A 485 12.96 0.40 -33.26
CA THR A 485 12.25 -0.33 -34.32
C THR A 485 10.86 -0.85 -33.92
N VAL A 486 10.59 -1.01 -32.62
CA VAL A 486 9.35 -1.59 -32.11
C VAL A 486 8.75 -0.66 -31.04
N THR A 487 7.44 -0.79 -30.81
CA THR A 487 6.75 -0.06 -29.72
C THR A 487 7.44 -0.33 -28.38
N PRO A 488 7.93 0.71 -27.65
CA PRO A 488 8.62 0.56 -26.40
C PRO A 488 7.74 -0.19 -25.38
N ARG A 489 8.29 -1.22 -24.76
CA ARG A 489 7.62 -1.96 -23.68
C ARG A 489 8.48 -1.90 -22.43
N ARG A 490 7.82 -1.81 -21.29
CA ARG A 490 8.51 -1.95 -20.02
C ARG A 490 8.98 -3.39 -19.87
N THR A 491 10.26 -3.59 -19.58
CA THR A 491 10.79 -4.93 -19.31
C THR A 491 10.20 -5.41 -17.98
N THR A 492 9.60 -6.59 -17.99
CA THR A 492 9.03 -7.23 -16.77
C THR A 492 10.13 -7.75 -15.84
N GLU A 493 11.34 -7.92 -16.35
CA GLU A 493 12.50 -8.27 -15.55
C GLU A 493 13.08 -7.01 -14.90
N ARG A 494 13.11 -6.98 -13.58
CA ARG A 494 13.66 -5.86 -12.83
C ARG A 494 15.12 -5.64 -13.19
N PRO A 495 15.55 -4.44 -13.62
CA PRO A 495 16.96 -4.14 -13.90
C PRO A 495 17.87 -4.43 -12.68
N ALA A 496 17.35 -4.26 -11.46
CA ALA A 496 18.03 -4.60 -10.23
C ALA A 496 18.37 -6.10 -10.11
N GLU A 497 17.49 -6.99 -10.57
CA GLU A 497 17.74 -8.44 -10.54
C GLU A 497 18.81 -8.85 -11.57
N ARG A 498 18.91 -8.11 -12.70
CA ARG A 498 19.98 -8.31 -13.70
C ARG A 498 21.31 -7.71 -13.25
N GLY A 499 21.31 -6.62 -12.53
CA GLY A 499 22.48 -6.00 -11.91
C GLY A 499 23.08 -6.84 -10.78
N LEU A 500 22.27 -7.68 -10.11
CA LEU A 500 22.71 -8.66 -9.11
C LEU A 500 23.38 -9.90 -9.72
N LEU A 501 23.37 -10.06 -11.05
CA LEU A 501 24.05 -11.15 -11.76
C LEU A 501 25.31 -10.60 -12.48
N PRO A 502 26.38 -10.24 -11.75
CA PRO A 502 27.56 -9.56 -12.31
C PRO A 502 28.25 -10.36 -13.42
N TRP A 503 28.05 -11.68 -13.48
CA TRP A 503 28.66 -12.54 -14.49
C TRP A 503 28.05 -12.45 -15.89
N ARG A 504 26.81 -11.97 -16.08
CA ARG A 504 26.26 -11.77 -17.43
C ARG A 504 26.96 -10.66 -18.21
N ALA A 505 27.55 -9.72 -17.52
CA ALA A 505 28.31 -8.64 -18.12
C ALA A 505 29.81 -9.00 -18.35
N HIS A 506 30.27 -10.10 -17.79
CA HIS A 506 31.67 -10.55 -17.90
C HIS A 506 32.08 -10.98 -19.33
N ALA A 507 31.12 -11.30 -20.20
CA ALA A 507 31.37 -11.83 -21.54
C ALA A 507 32.10 -10.83 -22.49
N ARG A 508 32.25 -9.53 -22.12
CA ARG A 508 32.79 -8.49 -22.99
C ARG A 508 34.04 -7.75 -22.45
N GLY A 509 34.38 -7.95 -21.18
CA GLY A 509 35.49 -7.20 -20.59
C GLY A 509 36.22 -7.96 -19.53
N GLY A 510 37.33 -8.40 -19.49
CA GLY A 510 38.09 -9.25 -18.55
C GLY A 510 37.83 -9.01 -17.04
N LEU A 511 38.56 -9.72 -16.21
CA LEU A 511 38.40 -9.70 -14.76
C LEU A 511 38.61 -8.30 -14.15
N ALA A 512 39.50 -7.53 -14.70
CA ALA A 512 39.79 -6.16 -14.26
C ALA A 512 38.60 -5.23 -14.44
N ASP A 513 37.86 -5.34 -15.56
CA ASP A 513 36.66 -4.56 -15.82
C ASP A 513 35.54 -4.99 -14.88
N GLY A 514 35.47 -6.28 -14.53
CA GLY A 514 34.54 -6.80 -13.51
C GLY A 514 34.78 -6.16 -12.14
N ILE A 515 36.04 -6.07 -11.70
CA ILE A 515 36.43 -5.45 -10.42
C ILE A 515 36.11 -3.94 -10.42
N ALA A 516 36.44 -3.26 -11.49
CA ALA A 516 36.15 -1.83 -11.62
C ALA A 516 34.64 -1.55 -11.58
N ARG A 517 33.85 -2.41 -12.22
CA ARG A 517 32.37 -2.33 -12.18
C ARG A 517 31.81 -2.63 -10.79
N TYR A 518 32.38 -3.60 -10.08
CA TYR A 518 32.03 -3.89 -8.69
C TYR A 518 32.20 -2.64 -7.82
N HIS A 519 33.35 -1.98 -7.88
CA HIS A 519 33.60 -0.78 -7.10
C HIS A 519 32.64 0.37 -7.45
N ARG A 520 32.32 0.57 -8.72
CA ARG A 520 31.42 1.65 -9.13
C ARG A 520 29.96 1.43 -8.75
N ARG A 521 29.49 0.18 -8.77
CA ARG A 521 28.03 -0.13 -8.66
C ARG A 521 27.64 -0.91 -7.43
N HIS A 522 28.43 -1.91 -7.08
CA HIS A 522 28.02 -2.87 -6.06
C HIS A 522 28.61 -2.57 -4.68
N ALA A 523 29.84 -2.05 -4.60
CA ALA A 523 30.49 -1.78 -3.34
C ALA A 523 29.71 -0.79 -2.46
N ALA A 524 29.16 0.27 -3.08
CA ALA A 524 28.35 1.26 -2.35
C ALA A 524 26.98 0.70 -1.91
N LEU A 525 26.37 -0.22 -2.69
CA LEU A 525 25.11 -0.87 -2.35
C LEU A 525 25.27 -1.90 -1.24
N LEU A 526 26.45 -2.52 -1.14
CA LEU A 526 26.77 -3.57 -0.18
C LEU A 526 27.52 -3.02 1.05
N SER A 527 27.79 -1.69 1.12
CA SER A 527 28.60 -1.10 2.20
C SER A 527 28.00 -1.38 3.58
N ASP A 528 26.70 -1.24 3.73
CA ASP A 528 26.01 -1.42 5.01
C ASP A 528 26.07 -2.89 5.47
N ASP A 529 25.97 -3.84 4.53
CA ASP A 529 26.11 -5.27 4.81
C ASP A 529 27.56 -5.61 5.20
N PHE A 530 28.56 -5.10 4.48
CA PHE A 530 29.96 -5.32 4.80
C PHE A 530 30.40 -4.64 6.09
N ASP A 531 29.85 -3.47 6.42
CA ASP A 531 30.12 -2.82 7.71
C ASP A 531 29.66 -3.70 8.87
N GLN A 532 28.50 -4.38 8.75
CA GLN A 532 28.01 -5.33 9.75
C GLN A 532 28.91 -6.57 9.83
N LEU A 533 29.43 -7.05 8.70
CA LEU A 533 30.28 -8.24 8.62
C LEU A 533 31.73 -7.97 9.03
N SER A 534 32.18 -6.71 9.08
CA SER A 534 33.56 -6.34 9.43
C SER A 534 33.97 -6.76 10.85
N GLY A 535 32.99 -6.92 11.74
CA GLY A 535 33.19 -7.34 13.14
C GLY A 535 33.39 -8.84 13.34
N GLY A 536 33.25 -9.68 12.31
CA GLY A 536 33.37 -11.14 12.38
C GLY A 536 32.38 -11.86 11.49
N GLN A 537 32.47 -13.19 11.41
CA GLN A 537 31.54 -14.02 10.65
C GLN A 537 30.73 -14.95 11.56
N LYS A 538 29.49 -15.23 11.18
CA LYS A 538 28.62 -16.19 11.87
C LYS A 538 27.76 -16.93 10.84
N PRO A 539 28.39 -17.81 10.04
CA PRO A 539 27.69 -18.54 9.01
C PRO A 539 26.66 -19.53 9.58
N GLU A 540 25.58 -19.74 8.88
CA GLU A 540 24.56 -20.73 9.25
C GLU A 540 25.05 -22.15 8.98
N ALA A 541 25.80 -22.34 7.89
CA ALA A 541 26.26 -23.64 7.43
C ALA A 541 27.70 -23.64 6.93
N LEU A 542 28.36 -24.79 7.07
CA LEU A 542 29.50 -25.16 6.23
C LEU A 542 28.97 -25.77 4.94
N PHE A 543 29.43 -25.23 3.79
CA PHE A 543 29.05 -25.71 2.47
C PHE A 543 30.23 -26.35 1.75
N LEU A 544 30.29 -27.67 1.73
CA LEU A 544 31.31 -28.47 1.03
C LEU A 544 30.83 -28.80 -0.40
N THR A 545 31.57 -28.33 -1.40
CA THR A 545 31.16 -28.54 -2.80
C THR A 545 32.35 -28.72 -3.72
N CYS A 546 32.05 -29.10 -4.97
CA CYS A 546 33.10 -29.23 -6.02
C CYS A 546 33.73 -27.85 -6.34
N ALA A 547 35.02 -27.88 -6.72
CA ALA A 547 35.74 -26.73 -7.25
C ALA A 547 35.27 -26.28 -8.64
N ASP A 548 34.31 -26.97 -9.25
CA ASP A 548 33.71 -26.59 -10.54
C ASP A 548 33.17 -25.18 -10.54
N SER A 549 33.61 -24.38 -11.52
CA SER A 549 33.31 -22.94 -11.60
C SER A 549 31.82 -22.64 -11.86
N ARG A 550 31.04 -23.63 -12.31
CA ARG A 550 29.60 -23.47 -12.58
C ARG A 550 28.74 -23.57 -11.33
N VAL A 551 29.28 -24.09 -10.23
CA VAL A 551 28.58 -24.18 -8.94
C VAL A 551 28.90 -22.93 -8.10
N VAL A 552 27.88 -22.13 -7.82
CA VAL A 552 28.01 -20.92 -7.00
C VAL A 552 27.08 -21.07 -5.76
N PRO A 553 27.63 -21.48 -4.61
CA PRO A 553 26.86 -21.79 -3.40
C PRO A 553 25.84 -20.73 -3.03
N ASN A 554 26.24 -19.47 -2.91
CA ASN A 554 25.35 -18.39 -2.53
C ASN A 554 24.18 -18.15 -3.51
N VAL A 555 24.37 -18.48 -4.79
CA VAL A 555 23.28 -18.35 -5.79
C VAL A 555 22.24 -19.44 -5.62
N ILE A 556 22.70 -20.68 -5.45
CA ILE A 556 21.79 -21.84 -5.38
C ILE A 556 21.09 -21.97 -4.02
N THR A 557 21.60 -21.30 -2.99
CA THR A 557 20.97 -21.22 -1.65
C THR A 557 20.26 -19.91 -1.39
N GLY A 558 20.36 -18.92 -2.31
CA GLY A 558 19.79 -17.58 -2.08
C GLY A 558 20.41 -16.83 -0.91
N SER A 559 21.66 -17.20 -0.52
CA SER A 559 22.35 -16.62 0.63
C SER A 559 23.27 -15.45 0.26
N GLY A 560 23.55 -14.59 1.23
CA GLY A 560 24.43 -13.41 1.09
C GLY A 560 25.87 -13.66 1.53
N PRO A 561 26.70 -12.59 1.51
CA PRO A 561 28.03 -12.63 2.11
C PRO A 561 27.95 -12.91 3.61
N GLY A 562 28.76 -13.86 4.10
CA GLY A 562 28.83 -14.20 5.53
C GLY A 562 27.92 -15.35 5.98
N ASP A 563 26.92 -15.74 5.16
CA ASP A 563 25.96 -16.80 5.54
C ASP A 563 26.50 -18.22 5.41
N LEU A 564 27.48 -18.44 4.52
CA LEU A 564 28.07 -19.75 4.26
C LEU A 564 29.59 -19.75 4.49
N PHE A 565 30.06 -20.74 5.25
CA PHE A 565 31.47 -21.10 5.32
C PHE A 565 31.78 -22.12 4.22
N THR A 566 32.30 -21.64 3.10
CA THR A 566 32.40 -22.46 1.89
C THR A 566 33.76 -23.18 1.79
N VAL A 567 33.72 -24.49 1.63
CA VAL A 567 34.88 -25.37 1.36
C VAL A 567 34.73 -25.98 -0.03
N ARG A 568 35.80 -25.97 -0.83
CA ARG A 568 35.77 -26.50 -2.19
C ARG A 568 36.96 -27.39 -2.46
N ASN A 569 36.68 -28.58 -2.98
CA ASN A 569 37.72 -29.48 -3.52
C ASN A 569 37.22 -30.17 -4.78
N VAL A 570 38.10 -30.85 -5.50
CA VAL A 570 37.75 -31.53 -6.75
C VAL A 570 36.87 -32.75 -6.44
N GLY A 571 35.57 -32.70 -6.78
CA GLY A 571 34.62 -33.80 -6.60
C GLY A 571 33.93 -33.84 -5.26
N ASN A 572 33.95 -32.75 -4.45
CA ASN A 572 33.33 -32.67 -3.11
C ASN A 572 33.63 -33.90 -2.22
N LEU A 573 34.89 -34.36 -2.24
CA LEU A 573 35.35 -35.56 -1.56
C LEU A 573 35.71 -35.28 -0.08
N VAL A 574 35.49 -36.28 0.77
CA VAL A 574 35.86 -36.27 2.18
C VAL A 574 36.84 -37.42 2.41
N PRO A 575 38.16 -37.14 2.34
CA PRO A 575 39.18 -38.13 2.62
C PRO A 575 39.11 -38.70 4.04
N PRO A 576 39.64 -39.90 4.30
CA PRO A 576 39.75 -40.39 5.67
C PRO A 576 40.52 -39.44 6.61
N ALA A 577 40.20 -39.49 7.89
CA ALA A 577 40.87 -38.66 8.90
C ALA A 577 42.40 -38.76 8.85
N GLY A 578 43.09 -37.64 8.85
CA GLY A 578 44.53 -37.47 8.68
C GLY A 578 45.01 -37.37 7.23
N ALA A 579 44.15 -37.46 6.23
CA ALA A 579 44.56 -37.46 4.83
C ALA A 579 44.47 -36.07 4.15
N ASP A 580 43.63 -35.17 4.65
CA ASP A 580 43.50 -33.78 4.15
C ASP A 580 43.44 -32.77 5.30
N PRO A 581 44.59 -32.22 5.73
CA PRO A 581 44.66 -31.24 6.80
C PRO A 581 43.84 -29.97 6.55
N SER A 582 43.61 -29.60 5.27
CA SER A 582 42.84 -28.40 4.92
C SER A 582 41.34 -28.58 5.19
N LEU A 583 40.80 -29.74 4.79
CA LEU A 583 39.41 -30.08 5.09
C LEU A 583 39.20 -30.22 6.59
N GLU A 584 40.11 -30.91 7.30
CA GLU A 584 40.02 -31.10 8.75
C GLU A 584 40.05 -29.78 9.52
N ALA A 585 40.97 -28.87 9.16
CA ALA A 585 41.00 -27.54 9.75
C ALA A 585 39.66 -26.78 9.53
N SER A 586 39.09 -26.94 8.33
CA SER A 586 37.82 -26.30 7.98
C SER A 586 36.64 -26.89 8.77
N LEU A 587 36.61 -28.21 8.95
CA LEU A 587 35.57 -28.91 9.74
C LEU A 587 35.65 -28.52 11.22
N SER A 588 36.86 -28.56 11.83
CA SER A 588 37.07 -28.16 13.22
C SER A 588 36.71 -26.69 13.43
N PHE A 589 37.15 -25.78 12.53
CA PHE A 589 36.83 -24.37 12.65
C PHE A 589 35.31 -24.10 12.55
N ALA A 590 34.64 -24.77 11.63
CA ALA A 590 33.20 -24.62 11.46
C ALA A 590 32.38 -25.14 12.65
N VAL A 591 32.76 -26.31 13.18
CA VAL A 591 32.03 -26.95 14.29
C VAL A 591 32.35 -26.32 15.64
N ASP A 592 33.66 -26.10 15.92
CA ASP A 592 34.12 -25.72 17.26
C ASP A 592 34.16 -24.18 17.45
N GLU A 593 34.57 -23.42 16.42
CA GLU A 593 34.75 -21.95 16.53
C GLU A 593 33.50 -21.21 16.01
N LEU A 594 32.98 -21.59 14.83
CA LEU A 594 31.84 -20.91 14.23
C LEU A 594 30.49 -21.44 14.71
N ALA A 595 30.49 -22.63 15.31
CA ALA A 595 29.29 -23.31 15.83
C ALA A 595 28.16 -23.39 14.77
N VAL A 596 28.50 -23.79 13.54
CA VAL A 596 27.53 -23.97 12.45
C VAL A 596 26.49 -25.03 12.83
N ARG A 597 25.27 -24.85 12.39
CA ARG A 597 24.18 -25.79 12.67
C ARG A 597 24.05 -26.87 11.61
N GLN A 598 24.54 -26.58 10.40
CA GLN A 598 24.43 -27.49 9.27
C GLN A 598 25.76 -27.63 8.54
N ILE A 599 26.01 -28.85 8.03
CA ILE A 599 27.08 -29.13 7.07
C ILE A 599 26.42 -29.65 5.82
N ILE A 600 26.55 -28.93 4.72
CA ILE A 600 25.96 -29.26 3.44
C ILE A 600 27.03 -29.85 2.53
N VAL A 601 26.78 -31.05 2.02
CA VAL A 601 27.61 -31.67 0.98
C VAL A 601 26.89 -31.55 -0.36
N CYS A 602 27.43 -30.75 -1.27
CA CYS A 602 26.77 -30.48 -2.55
C CYS A 602 27.57 -30.99 -3.74
N GLY A 603 27.00 -31.97 -4.43
CA GLY A 603 27.49 -32.44 -5.74
C GLY A 603 26.79 -31.68 -6.88
N HIS A 604 27.17 -32.03 -8.14
CA HIS A 604 26.55 -31.42 -9.31
C HIS A 604 26.57 -32.35 -10.54
N SER A 605 25.67 -32.08 -11.49
CA SER A 605 25.67 -32.80 -12.79
C SER A 605 26.89 -32.44 -13.64
N ALA A 606 27.27 -33.34 -14.53
CA ALA A 606 28.44 -33.23 -15.39
C ALA A 606 29.75 -32.96 -14.61
N CYS A 607 29.91 -33.59 -13.43
CA CYS A 607 31.11 -33.45 -12.60
C CYS A 607 32.31 -34.17 -13.25
N GLY A 608 33.36 -33.40 -13.57
CA GLY A 608 34.56 -33.95 -14.18
C GLY A 608 35.27 -34.99 -13.31
N ALA A 609 35.29 -34.77 -11.97
CA ALA A 609 35.89 -35.71 -11.04
C ALA A 609 35.21 -37.10 -11.05
N MET A 610 33.86 -37.10 -11.07
CA MET A 610 33.06 -38.34 -11.13
C MET A 610 33.17 -39.00 -12.50
N GLY A 611 33.33 -38.21 -13.56
CA GLY A 611 33.66 -38.76 -14.90
C GLY A 611 34.99 -39.52 -14.92
N VAL A 612 36.03 -38.94 -14.32
CA VAL A 612 37.36 -39.59 -14.18
C VAL A 612 37.26 -40.86 -13.31
N ALA A 613 36.54 -40.77 -12.15
CA ALA A 613 36.35 -41.93 -11.28
C ALA A 613 35.57 -43.06 -11.91
N LEU A 614 34.68 -42.77 -12.85
CA LEU A 614 33.88 -43.77 -13.58
C LEU A 614 34.66 -44.48 -14.68
N THR A 615 35.45 -43.75 -15.50
CA THR A 615 36.07 -44.22 -16.74
C THR A 615 37.56 -44.50 -16.60
N SER A 616 38.19 -44.05 -15.50
CA SER A 616 39.63 -44.20 -15.24
C SER A 616 40.51 -43.84 -16.45
N PRO A 617 40.34 -42.63 -17.03
CA PRO A 617 41.15 -42.21 -18.17
C PRO A 617 42.60 -41.97 -17.72
N ASP A 618 43.52 -41.88 -18.68
CA ASP A 618 44.90 -41.45 -18.41
C ASP A 618 44.90 -39.98 -17.97
N VAL A 619 45.13 -39.73 -16.70
CA VAL A 619 45.15 -38.40 -16.07
C VAL A 619 46.48 -38.18 -15.32
N PRO A 620 46.92 -36.93 -15.07
CA PRO A 620 48.11 -36.68 -14.28
C PRO A 620 48.06 -37.38 -12.91
N PRO A 621 49.20 -37.91 -12.44
CA PRO A 621 49.29 -38.67 -11.18
C PRO A 621 48.75 -37.92 -9.95
N THR A 622 48.77 -36.60 -9.97
CA THR A 622 48.20 -35.77 -8.91
C THR A 622 46.70 -35.82 -8.85
N ILE A 623 46.04 -35.91 -10.03
CA ILE A 623 44.58 -36.05 -10.13
C ILE A 623 44.19 -37.49 -9.76
N GLU A 624 44.92 -38.48 -10.28
CA GLU A 624 44.68 -39.91 -10.01
C GLU A 624 44.68 -40.16 -8.50
N ARG A 625 45.73 -39.74 -7.78
CA ARG A 625 45.87 -39.89 -6.33
C ARG A 625 44.74 -39.20 -5.55
N TRP A 626 44.26 -38.07 -6.03
CA TRP A 626 43.12 -37.39 -5.39
C TRP A 626 41.80 -38.15 -5.61
N ILE A 627 41.57 -38.62 -6.83
CA ILE A 627 40.35 -39.36 -7.19
C ILE A 627 40.27 -40.70 -6.50
N GLU A 628 41.37 -41.28 -6.01
CA GLU A 628 41.35 -42.48 -5.16
C GLU A 628 40.42 -42.33 -3.97
N HIS A 629 40.23 -41.13 -3.44
CA HIS A 629 39.28 -40.82 -2.36
C HIS A 629 37.79 -41.00 -2.80
N ALA A 630 37.50 -41.12 -4.09
CA ALA A 630 36.19 -41.46 -4.59
C ALA A 630 35.93 -43.00 -4.63
N ALA A 631 36.92 -43.82 -4.24
CA ALA A 631 36.78 -45.28 -4.26
C ALA A 631 35.56 -45.81 -3.46
N PRO A 632 35.22 -45.28 -2.26
CA PRO A 632 34.02 -45.69 -1.56
C PRO A 632 32.74 -45.40 -2.36
N SER A 633 32.65 -44.25 -3.04
CA SER A 633 31.52 -43.86 -3.86
C SER A 633 31.37 -44.73 -5.10
N THR A 634 32.48 -45.08 -5.80
CA THR A 634 32.47 -45.98 -6.95
C THR A 634 32.14 -47.42 -6.55
N ALA A 635 32.59 -47.86 -5.37
CA ALA A 635 32.23 -49.16 -4.83
C ALA A 635 30.73 -49.26 -4.51
N ALA A 636 30.18 -48.26 -3.81
CA ALA A 636 28.75 -48.17 -3.51
C ALA A 636 27.89 -48.09 -4.79
N PHE A 637 28.33 -47.33 -5.78
CA PHE A 637 27.68 -47.25 -7.08
C PHE A 637 27.63 -48.59 -7.80
N ARG A 638 28.74 -49.33 -7.82
CA ARG A 638 28.81 -50.67 -8.43
C ARG A 638 27.99 -51.72 -7.66
N ALA A 639 27.89 -51.58 -6.36
CA ALA A 639 27.08 -52.43 -5.51
C ALA A 639 25.56 -52.17 -5.62
N GLY A 640 25.14 -51.17 -6.39
CA GLY A 640 23.74 -50.87 -6.61
C GLY A 640 23.12 -50.02 -5.49
N HIS A 641 23.84 -49.00 -5.00
CA HIS A 641 23.34 -48.07 -3.99
C HIS A 641 21.93 -47.55 -4.33
N PRO A 642 20.98 -47.45 -3.38
CA PRO A 642 19.58 -47.02 -3.65
C PRO A 642 19.47 -45.73 -4.44
N VAL A 643 20.29 -44.72 -4.10
CA VAL A 643 20.35 -43.42 -4.81
C VAL A 643 20.64 -43.56 -6.29
N ARG A 644 21.37 -44.62 -6.73
CA ARG A 644 21.60 -44.86 -8.15
C ARG A 644 20.32 -45.17 -8.91
N ALA A 645 19.44 -45.99 -8.32
CA ALA A 645 18.15 -46.34 -8.93
C ALA A 645 17.26 -45.08 -8.96
N ALA A 646 17.16 -44.35 -7.85
CA ALA A 646 16.40 -43.10 -7.80
C ALA A 646 16.89 -42.05 -8.81
N ALA A 647 18.20 -41.93 -9.01
CA ALA A 647 18.77 -41.05 -10.01
C ALA A 647 18.46 -41.50 -11.45
N ALA A 648 18.46 -42.81 -11.72
CA ALA A 648 18.08 -43.36 -13.00
C ALA A 648 16.61 -43.13 -13.34
N ASP A 649 15.71 -43.26 -12.36
CA ASP A 649 14.26 -42.97 -12.48
C ASP A 649 14.00 -41.49 -12.81
N LEU A 650 14.86 -40.57 -12.32
CA LEU A 650 14.85 -39.16 -12.67
C LEU A 650 15.49 -38.81 -14.01
N GLY A 651 16.02 -39.83 -14.74
CA GLY A 651 16.60 -39.67 -16.09
C GLY A 651 18.06 -39.25 -16.12
N PHE A 652 18.79 -39.28 -15.00
CA PHE A 652 20.21 -38.90 -14.97
C PHE A 652 21.10 -39.96 -15.66
N GLY A 653 22.10 -39.51 -16.42
CA GLY A 653 23.12 -40.35 -17.05
C GLY A 653 24.05 -41.01 -16.03
N THR A 654 24.81 -42.03 -16.45
CA THR A 654 25.64 -42.88 -15.57
C THR A 654 26.62 -42.06 -14.70
N ALA A 655 27.26 -41.03 -15.27
CA ALA A 655 28.21 -40.18 -14.54
C ALA A 655 27.50 -39.34 -13.46
N ASP A 656 26.30 -38.83 -13.75
CA ASP A 656 25.51 -38.05 -12.80
C ASP A 656 24.88 -38.93 -11.71
N GLN A 657 24.49 -40.19 -12.07
CA GLN A 657 24.11 -41.20 -11.07
C GLN A 657 25.25 -41.47 -10.08
N LEU A 658 26.50 -41.59 -10.57
CA LEU A 658 27.66 -41.70 -9.68
C LEU A 658 27.86 -40.45 -8.85
N SER A 659 27.66 -39.26 -9.42
CA SER A 659 27.78 -38.00 -8.69
C SER A 659 26.73 -37.85 -7.56
N LEU A 660 25.52 -38.33 -7.78
CA LEU A 660 24.46 -38.40 -6.76
C LEU A 660 24.79 -39.43 -5.67
N VAL A 661 25.28 -40.63 -6.03
CA VAL A 661 25.76 -41.60 -5.05
C VAL A 661 26.95 -41.06 -4.26
N ASN A 662 27.87 -40.31 -4.92
CA ASN A 662 28.96 -39.65 -4.22
C ASN A 662 28.45 -38.70 -3.14
N VAL A 663 27.43 -37.89 -3.40
CA VAL A 663 26.84 -37.02 -2.35
C VAL A 663 26.40 -37.86 -1.16
N ALA A 664 25.62 -38.92 -1.34
CA ALA A 664 25.15 -39.75 -0.24
C ALA A 664 26.30 -40.38 0.57
N VAL A 665 27.33 -40.88 -0.13
CA VAL A 665 28.51 -41.47 0.53
C VAL A 665 29.33 -40.43 1.26
N GLN A 666 29.49 -39.20 0.74
CA GLN A 666 30.24 -38.14 1.39
C GLN A 666 29.47 -37.53 2.55
N VAL A 667 28.14 -37.46 2.52
CA VAL A 667 27.28 -37.11 3.68
C VAL A 667 27.55 -38.07 4.83
N ALA A 668 27.55 -39.36 4.58
CA ALA A 668 27.87 -40.37 5.59
C ALA A 668 29.32 -40.21 6.10
N ALA A 669 30.27 -40.00 5.19
CA ALA A 669 31.67 -39.77 5.58
C ALA A 669 31.90 -38.54 6.47
N VAL A 670 31.16 -37.42 6.20
CA VAL A 670 31.20 -36.22 7.08
C VAL A 670 30.57 -36.53 8.42
N ALA A 671 29.42 -37.19 8.45
CA ALA A 671 28.70 -37.49 9.71
C ALA A 671 29.52 -38.39 10.64
N GLU A 672 30.28 -39.34 10.09
CA GLU A 672 31.14 -40.25 10.81
C GLU A 672 32.55 -39.69 11.08
N HIS A 673 32.88 -38.51 10.53
CA HIS A 673 34.21 -37.94 10.67
C HIS A 673 34.49 -37.61 12.15
N PRO A 674 35.70 -37.96 12.73
CA PRO A 674 35.99 -37.76 14.16
C PRO A 674 35.76 -36.33 14.68
N LEU A 675 35.94 -35.31 13.83
CA LEU A 675 35.72 -33.89 14.19
C LEU A 675 34.25 -33.45 14.17
N VAL A 676 33.34 -34.28 13.62
CA VAL A 676 31.92 -33.90 13.39
C VAL A 676 30.98 -34.84 14.14
N ARG A 677 31.32 -36.14 14.22
CA ARG A 677 30.50 -37.23 14.78
C ARG A 677 29.86 -36.91 16.12
N ASP A 678 30.63 -36.36 17.08
CA ASP A 678 30.11 -36.06 18.40
C ASP A 678 29.12 -34.90 18.40
N ALA A 679 29.27 -33.93 17.46
CA ALA A 679 28.34 -32.83 17.28
C ALA A 679 27.03 -33.30 16.62
N VAL A 680 27.12 -34.24 15.68
CA VAL A 680 25.94 -34.89 15.06
C VAL A 680 25.19 -35.74 16.06
N ALA A 681 25.90 -36.58 16.81
CA ALA A 681 25.29 -37.42 17.86
C ALA A 681 24.59 -36.60 18.95
N ALA A 682 25.10 -35.42 19.27
CA ALA A 682 24.51 -34.48 20.22
C ALA A 682 23.36 -33.60 19.60
N GLY A 683 23.03 -33.77 18.32
CA GLY A 683 22.04 -32.97 17.64
C GLY A 683 22.42 -31.49 17.47
N ARG A 684 23.70 -31.13 17.59
CA ARG A 684 24.19 -29.76 17.39
C ARG A 684 24.45 -29.43 15.95
N VAL A 685 24.73 -30.41 15.12
CA VAL A 685 25.03 -30.29 13.69
C VAL A 685 24.21 -31.31 12.92
N GLU A 686 23.59 -30.88 11.85
CA GLU A 686 22.91 -31.70 10.87
C GLU A 686 23.75 -31.78 9.59
N VAL A 687 23.87 -32.97 8.97
CA VAL A 687 24.58 -33.13 7.68
C VAL A 687 23.58 -33.37 6.59
N ILE A 688 23.57 -32.51 5.55
CA ILE A 688 22.59 -32.49 4.46
C ILE A 688 23.28 -32.73 3.12
N GLY A 689 22.69 -33.59 2.29
CA GLY A 689 23.14 -33.84 0.91
C GLY A 689 22.33 -33.02 -0.09
N LEU A 690 23.02 -32.23 -0.91
CA LEU A 690 22.43 -31.51 -2.04
C LEU A 690 23.08 -31.89 -3.35
N PHE A 691 22.32 -31.81 -4.44
CA PHE A 691 22.82 -32.00 -5.79
C PHE A 691 22.28 -30.90 -6.71
N PHE A 692 23.18 -30.19 -7.36
CA PHE A 692 22.85 -29.14 -8.32
C PHE A 692 22.88 -29.66 -9.76
N ASP A 693 21.71 -29.73 -10.40
CA ASP A 693 21.65 -30.02 -11.82
C ASP A 693 21.89 -28.75 -12.65
N ILE A 694 23.08 -28.64 -13.22
CA ILE A 694 23.53 -27.47 -13.98
C ILE A 694 22.64 -27.21 -15.21
N ALA A 695 22.11 -28.26 -15.83
CA ALA A 695 21.34 -28.11 -17.06
C ALA A 695 19.97 -27.48 -16.82
N SER A 696 19.29 -27.88 -15.75
CA SER A 696 17.97 -27.40 -15.39
C SER A 696 18.00 -26.24 -14.35
N GLY A 697 19.13 -26.05 -13.68
CA GLY A 697 19.25 -25.10 -12.54
C GLY A 697 18.58 -25.59 -11.25
N ARG A 698 18.11 -26.84 -11.18
CA ARG A 698 17.40 -27.39 -10.02
C ARG A 698 18.37 -27.86 -8.94
N VAL A 699 17.97 -27.69 -7.69
CA VAL A 699 18.66 -28.26 -6.54
C VAL A 699 17.84 -29.44 -6.01
N LEU A 700 18.49 -30.59 -5.86
CA LEU A 700 17.87 -31.79 -5.34
C LEU A 700 18.43 -32.12 -3.95
N HIS A 701 17.59 -32.61 -3.07
CA HIS A 701 17.95 -33.17 -1.76
C HIS A 701 18.28 -34.65 -1.95
N VAL A 702 19.43 -35.08 -1.43
CA VAL A 702 19.94 -36.43 -1.53
C VAL A 702 20.05 -37.01 -0.11
N THR A 703 19.31 -38.05 0.14
CA THR A 703 19.42 -38.86 1.35
C THR A 703 20.25 -40.13 1.10
N ASP A 704 20.29 -41.07 2.07
CA ASP A 704 20.91 -42.38 1.93
C ASP A 704 20.21 -43.28 0.91
N SER A 705 18.94 -43.01 0.62
CA SER A 705 18.09 -43.92 -0.19
C SER A 705 17.26 -43.23 -1.27
N ALA A 706 17.11 -41.90 -1.22
CA ALA A 706 16.19 -41.15 -2.08
C ALA A 706 16.81 -39.88 -2.66
N VAL A 707 16.21 -39.40 -3.75
CA VAL A 707 16.49 -38.11 -4.38
C VAL A 707 15.15 -37.38 -4.58
N ALA A 708 15.00 -36.16 -4.05
CA ALA A 708 13.78 -35.36 -4.15
C ALA A 708 14.11 -33.89 -4.48
N GLU A 709 13.12 -33.08 -4.84
CA GLU A 709 13.33 -31.64 -4.98
C GLU A 709 13.59 -30.98 -3.61
N ALA A 710 14.56 -30.05 -3.56
CA ALA A 710 14.95 -29.38 -2.31
C ALA A 710 13.87 -28.45 -1.75
N ASP A 711 12.86 -28.04 -2.54
CA ASP A 711 11.72 -27.23 -2.10
C ASP A 711 10.89 -27.90 -0.98
N THR A 712 11.09 -29.21 -0.79
CA THR A 712 10.48 -29.98 0.31
C THR A 712 11.25 -29.92 1.64
N LEU A 713 12.40 -29.27 1.67
CA LEU A 713 13.14 -28.97 2.90
C LEU A 713 12.39 -27.86 3.69
N THR A 714 11.15 -28.17 4.11
CA THR A 714 10.42 -27.32 5.06
C THR A 714 10.93 -27.60 6.46
N HIS A 715 11.26 -26.54 7.15
CA HIS A 715 11.57 -26.41 8.58
C HIS A 715 11.23 -27.66 9.42
N ALA A 716 12.19 -28.54 9.62
CA ALA A 716 12.16 -29.56 10.66
C ALA A 716 12.76 -28.97 11.96
#